data_773b0a9b815aef368c4e7f4e1f0d89ca
#
_entry.id   773b0a9b815aef368c4e7f4e1f0d89ca
#
_cell.length_a   1.000
_cell.length_b   1.000
_cell.length_c   1.000
_cell.angle_alpha   90.00
_cell.angle_beta   90.00
_cell.angle_gamma   90.00
#
_symmetry.space_group_name_H-M   'P 1'
#
loop_
_entity.id
_entity.type
_entity.pdbx_description
1 polymer ?
#
loop_
_entity_poly.entity_id
_entity_poly.type
_entity_poly.pdbx_seq_one_letter_code
_entity_poly.pdbx_strand_id
1 'polypeptide(L)'
;MNFIKCAGILTILLAISSCATFKEQGTIATKNDSGGKKITYSFYIAGGLGNASSIANISLLERFKDELNEAPVNSTLVFTGDNITPFTENWETDSLLIEKQLNLTAHFKGETVFLPGNNEWKSYELDKIESVENYLKDVGRETTKVAPNNGCPIDYRVINDDLDLILIDSKWFVSNWSRTEGINSKCTDIITRRRFMEELEGYIGDGQGKNIVIAMHHPVFTNGIYAGKTTIKDHLNPFPVYGTIKNTVMDLGAFNPEHVNSRRYNYLRIAVSALAQANDRITLISGHDESLQLLEGGGIHQVISGSLGSKSATKLGPGKITAIGGTIDFKGKYAFGDRGFARLDYYEDGSSNVTFISEYNLSSSTTLPVLPKLEAKKQFNNFTINNTKIEKAKILDDPKDYNKSGLYKFLWGERYRRYYGEYVEAPVVNLDTLYGGLKVVKEGGGHQSFSLRLEDVNGKQYAMRSLRKSALKFLKFKLPGISYNTADYQDTWAEKAISDFFTTAHPYMQLVIDPLAASAEINHSDTELFYVPKQKGLEEYNEDFGDELYYIERRPSEEQANYKGYRRSIDTNSGKVTDYESTTDMLEKIKSDESYSVDERGLIRARIFDMLIGDWDRHQDQWRWVEYESPDGEKEFMPIPRDRDNAFPRFDGKIIPFIQWFVPNSKNWETFDEEVDNVKWLNLSGNRLDRTLLTSFGPQVWAEEANAIQNGMTPEVIEKAFNRLPVAVQDETSEFIKESLIQRLITLPKVAKEYAEYLNKIVAIRGTEKDDIFTITK
;
A
#
# COMPACT_ATOMS: atom_id res chain seq x y z
N MET A 1 -33.35 46.75 -22.25
CA MET A 1 -34.19 45.74 -21.54
C MET A 1 -34.21 44.35 -22.18
N ASN A 2 -33.94 44.23 -23.47
CA ASN A 2 -33.96 42.94 -24.17
C ASN A 2 -32.67 42.07 -23.99
N PHE A 3 -31.52 42.71 -23.82
CA PHE A 3 -30.23 41.97 -23.66
C PHE A 3 -30.16 41.20 -22.34
N ILE A 4 -30.65 41.75 -21.26
CA ILE A 4 -30.68 41.10 -19.93
C ILE A 4 -31.69 39.94 -19.93
N LYS A 5 -32.81 40.05 -20.65
CA LYS A 5 -33.78 38.97 -20.78
C LYS A 5 -33.23 37.83 -21.65
N CYS A 6 -32.52 38.13 -22.75
CA CYS A 6 -31.86 37.10 -23.58
C CYS A 6 -30.69 36.43 -22.84
N ALA A 7 -29.87 37.18 -22.12
CA ALA A 7 -28.81 36.62 -21.29
C ALA A 7 -29.37 35.73 -20.17
N GLY A 8 -30.46 36.15 -19.51
CA GLY A 8 -31.14 35.35 -18.50
C GLY A 8 -31.75 34.06 -19.05
N ILE A 9 -32.36 34.10 -20.24
CA ILE A 9 -32.91 32.93 -20.91
C ILE A 9 -31.78 31.99 -21.37
N LEU A 10 -30.66 32.52 -21.89
CA LEU A 10 -29.50 31.73 -22.29
C LEU A 10 -28.83 31.04 -21.07
N THR A 11 -28.75 31.76 -19.95
CA THR A 11 -28.22 31.23 -18.69
C THR A 11 -29.13 30.12 -18.12
N ILE A 12 -30.45 30.27 -18.23
CA ILE A 12 -31.43 29.26 -17.83
C ILE A 12 -31.36 28.07 -18.76
N LEU A 13 -31.24 28.25 -20.06
CA LEU A 13 -31.12 27.16 -21.05
C LEU A 13 -29.79 26.40 -20.86
N LEU A 14 -28.67 27.05 -20.54
CA LEU A 14 -27.40 26.42 -20.21
C LEU A 14 -27.47 25.65 -18.88
N ALA A 15 -28.20 26.18 -17.89
CA ALA A 15 -28.42 25.48 -16.62
C ALA A 15 -29.29 24.23 -16.77
N ILE A 16 -30.30 24.26 -17.65
CA ILE A 16 -31.19 23.11 -17.92
C ILE A 16 -30.47 21.97 -18.61
N SER A 17 -29.49 22.25 -19.48
CA SER A 17 -28.71 21.21 -20.17
C SER A 17 -27.66 20.54 -19.27
N SER A 18 -27.43 21.04 -18.06
CA SER A 18 -26.41 20.56 -17.12
C SER A 18 -26.95 19.67 -15.98
N CYS A 19 -28.26 19.54 -15.83
CA CYS A 19 -28.87 18.81 -14.72
C CYS A 19 -28.87 17.29 -14.95
N ALA A 20 -28.75 16.52 -13.83
CA ALA A 20 -28.91 15.08 -13.83
C ALA A 20 -30.34 14.65 -14.20
N THR A 21 -30.47 13.48 -14.77
CA THR A 21 -31.74 12.94 -15.30
C THR A 21 -31.84 11.44 -15.05
N PHE A 22 -33.06 10.91 -15.10
CA PHE A 22 -33.35 9.48 -15.07
C PHE A 22 -33.34 8.82 -16.45
N LYS A 23 -33.02 9.56 -17.52
CA LYS A 23 -33.00 9.05 -18.88
C LYS A 23 -31.66 8.42 -19.23
N GLU A 24 -31.69 7.43 -20.06
CA GLU A 24 -30.51 6.80 -20.65
C GLU A 24 -29.72 7.82 -21.49
N GLN A 25 -28.42 7.85 -21.32
CA GLN A 25 -27.49 8.75 -22.00
C GLN A 25 -26.22 8.01 -22.38
N GLY A 26 -25.66 8.34 -23.54
CA GLY A 26 -24.42 7.75 -24.05
C GLY A 26 -24.58 7.12 -25.41
N THR A 27 -23.51 6.58 -25.98
CA THR A 27 -23.51 5.91 -27.24
C THR A 27 -24.12 4.52 -27.06
N ILE A 28 -25.29 4.29 -27.61
CA ILE A 28 -25.95 2.97 -27.60
C ILE A 28 -25.26 2.12 -28.67
N ALA A 29 -24.31 1.29 -28.24
CA ALA A 29 -23.78 0.24 -29.10
C ALA A 29 -24.75 -0.94 -29.08
N THR A 30 -25.65 -1.01 -30.10
CA THR A 30 -26.77 -1.95 -30.15
C THR A 30 -26.44 -3.31 -30.74
N LYS A 31 -25.19 -3.69 -30.91
CA LYS A 31 -24.83 -5.06 -31.33
C LYS A 31 -23.75 -5.63 -30.42
N ASN A 32 -24.04 -6.81 -29.90
CA ASN A 32 -23.02 -7.69 -29.33
C ASN A 32 -21.95 -7.97 -30.42
N ASP A 33 -20.97 -7.06 -30.52
CA ASP A 33 -19.82 -7.30 -31.40
C ASP A 33 -18.75 -8.05 -30.61
N SER A 34 -19.14 -9.18 -30.02
CA SER A 34 -18.18 -10.12 -29.40
C SER A 34 -17.29 -10.77 -30.49
N GLY A 35 -17.58 -10.54 -31.78
CA GLY A 35 -16.78 -11.09 -32.86
C GLY A 35 -16.58 -12.62 -32.81
N GLY A 36 -17.38 -13.34 -32.03
CA GLY A 36 -17.22 -14.77 -31.76
C GLY A 36 -16.14 -15.12 -30.69
N LYS A 37 -15.62 -14.12 -29.96
CA LYS A 37 -14.64 -14.33 -28.87
C LYS A 37 -15.26 -15.13 -27.74
N LYS A 38 -14.46 -16.03 -27.15
CA LYS A 38 -14.88 -16.85 -26.02
C LYS A 38 -14.74 -16.04 -24.72
N ILE A 39 -15.80 -16.02 -23.89
CA ILE A 39 -15.76 -15.48 -22.53
C ILE A 39 -14.96 -16.45 -21.67
N THR A 40 -13.98 -15.93 -20.94
CA THR A 40 -13.16 -16.68 -19.99
C THR A 40 -13.64 -16.49 -18.55
N TYR A 41 -14.16 -15.30 -18.22
CA TYR A 41 -14.70 -14.97 -16.91
C TYR A 41 -15.74 -13.86 -16.97
N SER A 42 -16.75 -13.90 -16.06
CA SER A 42 -17.79 -12.88 -15.96
C SER A 42 -17.98 -12.41 -14.52
N PHE A 43 -18.10 -11.09 -14.34
CA PHE A 43 -18.55 -10.49 -13.08
C PHE A 43 -19.97 -9.98 -13.24
N TYR A 44 -20.87 -10.45 -12.39
CA TYR A 44 -22.21 -9.90 -12.21
C TYR A 44 -22.15 -8.87 -11.09
N ILE A 45 -22.69 -7.67 -11.31
CA ILE A 45 -22.51 -6.52 -10.42
C ILE A 45 -23.89 -5.97 -10.07
N ALA A 46 -24.24 -6.00 -8.80
CA ALA A 46 -25.53 -5.54 -8.32
C ALA A 46 -25.38 -4.93 -6.90
N GLY A 47 -26.13 -3.90 -6.57
CA GLY A 47 -26.05 -3.28 -5.25
C GLY A 47 -27.32 -2.53 -4.86
N GLY A 48 -27.37 -2.09 -3.59
CA GLY A 48 -28.43 -1.23 -3.06
C GLY A 48 -29.76 -1.92 -2.80
N LEU A 49 -29.82 -3.25 -2.65
CA LEU A 49 -31.08 -3.96 -2.34
C LEU A 49 -31.62 -3.63 -0.95
N GLY A 50 -30.74 -3.28 0.01
CA GLY A 50 -31.15 -2.81 1.35
C GLY A 50 -31.83 -1.44 1.33
N ASN A 51 -31.62 -0.64 0.30
CA ASN A 51 -32.21 0.69 0.14
C ASN A 51 -33.60 0.66 -0.54
N ALA A 52 -34.13 -0.52 -0.86
CA ALA A 52 -35.41 -0.66 -1.54
C ALA A 52 -36.56 -0.04 -0.71
N SER A 53 -37.08 1.09 -1.19
CA SER A 53 -38.17 1.85 -0.51
C SER A 53 -39.56 1.22 -0.67
N SER A 54 -39.73 0.24 -1.52
CA SER A 54 -40.91 -0.62 -1.72
C SER A 54 -40.57 -1.64 -2.80
N ILE A 55 -41.33 -2.70 -2.89
CA ILE A 55 -41.24 -3.85 -3.80
C ILE A 55 -40.44 -3.51 -5.05
N ALA A 56 -39.15 -3.92 -5.05
CA ALA A 56 -38.35 -3.92 -6.27
C ALA A 56 -39.16 -4.64 -7.35
N ASN A 57 -39.17 -4.13 -8.58
CA ASN A 57 -39.97 -4.70 -9.65
C ASN A 57 -39.63 -6.19 -9.80
N ILE A 58 -40.62 -7.04 -9.54
CA ILE A 58 -40.46 -8.49 -9.54
C ILE A 58 -39.82 -8.94 -10.86
N SER A 59 -40.21 -8.33 -12.00
CA SER A 59 -39.70 -8.66 -13.32
C SER A 59 -38.19 -8.39 -13.50
N LEU A 60 -37.62 -7.34 -12.87
CA LEU A 60 -36.17 -7.11 -12.90
C LEU A 60 -35.41 -8.16 -12.09
N LEU A 61 -35.95 -8.53 -10.92
CA LEU A 61 -35.33 -9.56 -10.08
C LEU A 61 -35.43 -10.94 -10.70
N GLU A 62 -36.54 -11.26 -11.37
CA GLU A 62 -36.68 -12.47 -12.19
C GLU A 62 -35.65 -12.49 -13.32
N ARG A 63 -35.53 -11.40 -14.07
CA ARG A 63 -34.52 -11.27 -15.13
C ARG A 63 -33.09 -11.43 -14.59
N PHE A 64 -32.79 -10.85 -13.43
CA PHE A 64 -31.49 -10.99 -12.78
C PHE A 64 -31.23 -12.46 -12.37
N LYS A 65 -32.22 -13.11 -11.79
CA LYS A 65 -32.16 -14.53 -11.43
C LYS A 65 -31.93 -15.42 -12.63
N ASP A 66 -32.60 -15.15 -13.76
CA ASP A 66 -32.42 -15.91 -15.00
C ASP A 66 -30.99 -15.77 -15.56
N GLU A 67 -30.44 -14.53 -15.59
CA GLU A 67 -29.03 -14.31 -15.97
C GLU A 67 -28.04 -15.09 -15.08
N LEU A 68 -28.30 -15.14 -13.74
CA LEU A 68 -27.47 -15.89 -12.82
C LEU A 68 -27.59 -17.42 -13.00
N ASN A 69 -28.79 -17.92 -13.30
CA ASN A 69 -29.01 -19.35 -13.53
C ASN A 69 -28.30 -19.84 -14.80
N GLU A 70 -28.18 -18.98 -15.83
CA GLU A 70 -27.50 -19.26 -17.08
C GLU A 70 -25.98 -19.02 -17.00
N ALA A 71 -25.49 -18.39 -15.90
CA ALA A 71 -24.11 -18.02 -15.75
C ALA A 71 -23.15 -19.23 -15.70
N PRO A 72 -21.96 -19.13 -16.31
CA PRO A 72 -20.95 -20.19 -16.25
C PRO A 72 -20.36 -20.31 -14.83
N VAL A 73 -19.68 -21.41 -14.55
CA VAL A 73 -18.94 -21.61 -13.29
C VAL A 73 -17.86 -20.54 -13.10
N ASN A 74 -17.18 -20.18 -14.19
CA ASN A 74 -16.16 -19.12 -14.18
C ASN A 74 -16.83 -17.74 -14.11
N SER A 75 -17.45 -17.45 -12.97
CA SER A 75 -18.09 -16.17 -12.73
C SER A 75 -18.16 -15.83 -11.24
N THR A 76 -18.19 -14.55 -10.94
CA THR A 76 -18.42 -14.01 -9.60
C THR A 76 -19.58 -13.02 -9.63
N LEU A 77 -20.55 -13.18 -8.74
CA LEU A 77 -21.50 -12.15 -8.40
C LEU A 77 -20.94 -11.30 -7.27
N VAL A 78 -20.88 -9.99 -7.48
CA VAL A 78 -20.50 -9.02 -6.46
C VAL A 78 -21.72 -8.18 -6.08
N PHE A 79 -22.23 -8.38 -4.88
CA PHE A 79 -23.15 -7.43 -4.27
C PHE A 79 -22.32 -6.27 -3.71
N THR A 80 -22.46 -5.08 -4.30
CA THR A 80 -21.57 -3.93 -4.10
C THR A 80 -21.87 -3.10 -2.85
N GLY A 81 -22.44 -3.72 -1.81
CA GLY A 81 -22.78 -3.08 -0.54
C GLY A 81 -24.21 -2.55 -0.45
N ASP A 82 -24.57 -2.06 0.72
CA ASP A 82 -25.94 -1.68 1.10
C ASP A 82 -26.93 -2.85 0.90
N ASN A 83 -26.53 -4.03 1.38
CA ASN A 83 -27.28 -5.28 1.27
C ASN A 83 -28.38 -5.39 2.33
N ILE A 84 -28.26 -4.63 3.42
CA ILE A 84 -29.22 -4.53 4.53
C ILE A 84 -29.80 -3.11 4.61
N THR A 85 -30.84 -2.93 5.41
CA THR A 85 -31.54 -1.62 5.48
C THR A 85 -30.77 -0.60 6.33
N PRO A 86 -30.76 0.70 5.94
CA PRO A 86 -30.16 1.76 6.74
C PRO A 86 -31.00 2.15 7.96
N PHE A 87 -32.27 1.72 8.05
CA PHE A 87 -33.26 2.29 8.97
C PHE A 87 -33.65 1.42 10.17
N THR A 88 -33.20 0.19 10.21
CA THR A 88 -33.56 -0.71 11.32
C THR A 88 -32.35 -1.14 12.14
N GLU A 89 -32.59 -1.35 13.44
CA GLU A 89 -31.67 -2.05 14.35
C GLU A 89 -32.11 -3.48 14.57
N ASN A 90 -33.12 -3.95 13.82
CA ASN A 90 -33.70 -5.27 13.96
C ASN A 90 -33.02 -6.25 12.98
N TRP A 91 -32.20 -7.13 13.52
CA TRP A 91 -31.52 -8.18 12.77
C TRP A 91 -32.46 -9.10 11.98
N GLU A 92 -33.69 -9.37 12.51
CA GLU A 92 -34.67 -10.18 11.81
C GLU A 92 -35.06 -9.57 10.43
N THR A 93 -35.16 -8.25 10.36
CA THR A 93 -35.42 -7.57 9.08
C THR A 93 -34.22 -7.63 8.14
N ASP A 94 -33.02 -7.43 8.68
CA ASP A 94 -31.78 -7.45 7.89
C ASP A 94 -31.48 -8.87 7.36
N SER A 95 -31.69 -9.91 8.20
CA SER A 95 -31.51 -11.31 7.77
C SER A 95 -32.47 -11.73 6.66
N LEU A 96 -33.74 -11.27 6.69
CA LEU A 96 -34.70 -11.50 5.60
C LEU A 96 -34.29 -10.86 4.29
N LEU A 97 -33.60 -9.72 4.32
CA LEU A 97 -33.07 -9.11 3.10
C LEU A 97 -31.89 -9.92 2.53
N ILE A 98 -31.01 -10.41 3.38
CA ILE A 98 -29.93 -11.31 2.97
C ILE A 98 -30.51 -12.61 2.39
N GLU A 99 -31.51 -13.20 3.05
CA GLU A 99 -32.19 -14.41 2.55
C GLU A 99 -32.80 -14.21 1.15
N LYS A 100 -33.44 -13.07 0.91
CA LYS A 100 -33.95 -12.74 -0.44
C LYS A 100 -32.83 -12.71 -1.49
N GLN A 101 -31.68 -12.14 -1.15
CA GLN A 101 -30.50 -12.11 -2.03
C GLN A 101 -29.97 -13.52 -2.27
N LEU A 102 -29.87 -14.34 -1.24
CA LEU A 102 -29.49 -15.76 -1.36
C LEU A 102 -30.46 -16.56 -2.24
N ASN A 103 -31.76 -16.26 -2.17
CA ASN A 103 -32.77 -16.90 -3.03
C ASN A 103 -32.62 -16.52 -4.52
N LEU A 104 -32.11 -15.32 -4.83
CA LEU A 104 -31.77 -14.95 -6.20
C LEU A 104 -30.60 -15.78 -6.74
N THR A 105 -29.65 -16.16 -5.89
CA THR A 105 -28.45 -16.92 -6.24
C THR A 105 -28.62 -18.44 -6.12
N ALA A 106 -29.86 -18.93 -5.92
CA ALA A 106 -30.15 -20.33 -5.58
C ALA A 106 -29.56 -21.34 -6.57
N HIS A 107 -29.45 -21.03 -7.85
CA HIS A 107 -28.91 -21.90 -8.91
C HIS A 107 -27.66 -21.31 -9.57
N PHE A 108 -27.11 -20.22 -9.04
CA PHE A 108 -25.87 -19.64 -9.50
C PHE A 108 -24.72 -20.59 -9.23
N LYS A 109 -23.90 -20.86 -10.24
CA LYS A 109 -22.80 -21.83 -10.18
C LYS A 109 -21.46 -21.20 -9.83
N GLY A 110 -21.36 -19.87 -9.93
CA GLY A 110 -20.16 -19.09 -9.60
C GLY A 110 -20.07 -18.75 -8.13
N GLU A 111 -19.11 -17.90 -7.78
CA GLU A 111 -18.92 -17.37 -6.44
C GLU A 111 -19.83 -16.15 -6.18
N THR A 112 -20.41 -16.04 -4.98
CA THR A 112 -21.17 -14.88 -4.55
C THR A 112 -20.42 -14.15 -3.45
N VAL A 113 -20.13 -12.86 -3.66
CA VAL A 113 -19.42 -11.98 -2.73
C VAL A 113 -20.33 -10.86 -2.29
N PHE A 114 -20.47 -10.70 -0.98
CA PHE A 114 -21.11 -9.56 -0.35
C PHE A 114 -20.04 -8.56 0.09
N LEU A 115 -19.94 -7.40 -0.59
CA LEU A 115 -19.10 -6.31 -0.11
C LEU A 115 -19.81 -5.52 0.98
N PRO A 116 -19.10 -5.06 2.03
CA PRO A 116 -19.64 -4.09 2.97
C PRO A 116 -19.91 -2.73 2.32
N GLY A 117 -21.08 -2.15 2.59
CA GLY A 117 -21.43 -0.78 2.20
C GLY A 117 -21.69 0.09 3.42
N ASN A 118 -22.41 1.19 3.23
CA ASN A 118 -22.72 2.13 4.31
C ASN A 118 -23.64 1.54 5.37
N ASN A 119 -24.58 0.71 4.94
CA ASN A 119 -25.63 0.17 5.82
C ASN A 119 -25.09 -0.90 6.76
N GLU A 120 -24.12 -1.68 6.32
CA GLU A 120 -23.41 -2.67 7.13
C GLU A 120 -22.59 -2.01 8.26
N TRP A 121 -22.17 -0.77 8.07
CA TRP A 121 -21.42 0.05 9.04
C TRP A 121 -22.30 1.07 9.77
N LYS A 122 -23.60 0.85 9.85
CA LYS A 122 -24.53 1.78 10.52
C LYS A 122 -24.12 1.98 11.98
N SER A 123 -24.29 3.21 12.47
CA SER A 123 -23.95 3.63 13.84
C SER A 123 -22.49 3.42 14.23
N TYR A 124 -21.60 3.22 13.25
CA TYR A 124 -20.17 2.94 13.45
C TYR A 124 -19.90 1.67 14.27
N GLU A 125 -20.80 0.70 14.26
CA GLU A 125 -20.69 -0.57 14.97
C GLU A 125 -20.25 -1.69 14.02
N LEU A 126 -19.24 -2.48 14.43
CA LEU A 126 -18.81 -3.67 13.70
C LEU A 126 -19.82 -4.82 13.76
N ASP A 127 -20.67 -4.85 14.77
CA ASP A 127 -21.58 -5.96 15.06
C ASP A 127 -22.50 -6.34 13.90
N LYS A 128 -22.90 -5.38 13.07
CA LYS A 128 -23.74 -5.69 11.90
C LYS A 128 -22.98 -6.43 10.80
N ILE A 129 -21.75 -6.04 10.50
CA ILE A 129 -20.90 -6.75 9.53
C ILE A 129 -20.69 -8.19 9.99
N GLU A 130 -20.39 -8.38 11.28
CA GLU A 130 -20.21 -9.70 11.87
C GLU A 130 -21.49 -10.52 11.82
N SER A 131 -22.64 -9.90 12.07
CA SER A 131 -23.93 -10.58 12.00
C SER A 131 -24.22 -11.08 10.57
N VAL A 132 -23.91 -10.26 9.54
CA VAL A 132 -24.02 -10.68 8.14
C VAL A 132 -23.05 -11.80 7.83
N GLU A 133 -21.78 -11.68 8.26
CA GLU A 133 -20.75 -12.70 8.03
C GLU A 133 -21.10 -14.04 8.68
N ASN A 134 -21.53 -14.03 9.95
CA ASN A 134 -21.93 -15.23 10.68
C ASN A 134 -23.17 -15.87 10.04
N TYR A 135 -24.17 -15.05 9.68
CA TYR A 135 -25.37 -15.57 9.03
C TYR A 135 -25.05 -16.24 7.69
N LEU A 136 -24.18 -15.65 6.87
CA LEU A 136 -23.76 -16.24 5.61
C LEU A 136 -22.94 -17.50 5.80
N LYS A 137 -22.15 -17.61 6.87
CA LYS A 137 -21.45 -18.86 7.24
C LYS A 137 -22.44 -19.96 7.65
N ASP A 138 -23.51 -19.62 8.38
CA ASP A 138 -24.47 -20.57 8.91
C ASP A 138 -25.45 -21.09 7.83
N VAL A 139 -25.95 -20.20 6.97
CA VAL A 139 -27.01 -20.51 5.98
C VAL A 139 -26.51 -20.44 4.55
N GLY A 140 -25.35 -19.88 4.31
CA GLY A 140 -24.73 -19.70 3.03
C GLY A 140 -24.19 -21.01 2.46
N ARG A 141 -23.81 -20.94 1.20
CA ARG A 141 -23.11 -22.02 0.51
C ARG A 141 -21.62 -21.77 0.66
N GLU A 142 -20.81 -22.82 0.44
CA GLU A 142 -19.35 -22.72 0.42
C GLU A 142 -18.82 -21.62 -0.51
N THR A 143 -19.55 -21.35 -1.61
CA THR A 143 -19.24 -20.30 -2.59
C THR A 143 -19.80 -18.92 -2.25
N THR A 144 -20.42 -18.72 -1.09
CA THR A 144 -21.05 -17.43 -0.70
C THR A 144 -20.37 -16.89 0.55
N LYS A 145 -19.84 -15.66 0.49
CA LYS A 145 -19.12 -15.06 1.61
C LYS A 145 -19.16 -13.53 1.61
N VAL A 146 -18.94 -12.95 2.79
CA VAL A 146 -18.53 -11.54 2.88
C VAL A 146 -17.06 -11.44 2.50
N ALA A 147 -16.69 -10.42 1.75
CA ALA A 147 -15.29 -10.10 1.49
C ALA A 147 -15.10 -8.60 1.26
N PRO A 148 -14.07 -7.98 1.84
CA PRO A 148 -13.13 -8.58 2.82
C PRO A 148 -13.83 -9.08 4.07
N ASN A 149 -13.27 -10.11 4.70
CA ASN A 149 -13.84 -10.72 5.91
C ASN A 149 -13.02 -10.39 7.16
N ASN A 150 -13.51 -10.81 8.32
CA ASN A 150 -12.85 -10.65 9.62
C ASN A 150 -12.43 -9.18 9.92
N GLY A 151 -13.22 -8.19 9.46
CA GLY A 151 -12.91 -6.78 9.65
C GLY A 151 -11.67 -6.27 8.91
N CYS A 152 -11.04 -7.08 8.06
CA CYS A 152 -9.96 -6.63 7.20
C CYS A 152 -10.49 -5.74 6.07
N PRO A 153 -9.78 -4.67 5.70
CA PRO A 153 -10.29 -3.74 4.70
C PRO A 153 -10.02 -4.12 3.25
N ILE A 154 -9.21 -5.15 3.00
CA ILE A 154 -8.80 -5.54 1.64
C ILE A 154 -8.58 -7.05 1.55
N ASP A 155 -8.96 -7.65 0.41
CA ASP A 155 -8.75 -9.05 0.06
C ASP A 155 -8.27 -9.13 -1.39
N TYR A 156 -7.33 -10.02 -1.70
CA TYR A 156 -6.75 -10.21 -3.04
C TYR A 156 -6.90 -11.65 -3.50
N ARG A 157 -7.32 -11.82 -4.75
CA ARG A 157 -7.57 -13.12 -5.36
C ARG A 157 -7.06 -13.18 -6.77
N VAL A 158 -6.25 -14.17 -7.06
CA VAL A 158 -5.90 -14.56 -8.43
C VAL A 158 -7.07 -15.37 -9.00
N ILE A 159 -7.72 -14.84 -10.02
CA ILE A 159 -8.84 -15.50 -10.70
C ILE A 159 -8.31 -16.50 -11.73
N ASN A 160 -7.34 -16.08 -12.54
CA ASN A 160 -6.62 -16.89 -13.50
C ASN A 160 -5.32 -16.18 -13.90
N ASP A 161 -4.59 -16.72 -14.86
CA ASP A 161 -3.28 -16.20 -15.28
C ASP A 161 -3.33 -14.76 -15.83
N ASP A 162 -4.48 -14.29 -16.30
CA ASP A 162 -4.66 -12.99 -16.96
C ASP A 162 -5.61 -12.05 -16.20
N LEU A 163 -6.14 -12.46 -15.02
CA LEU A 163 -7.17 -11.71 -14.31
C LEU A 163 -7.06 -11.86 -12.80
N ASP A 164 -6.97 -10.75 -12.10
CA ASP A 164 -6.97 -10.66 -10.66
C ASP A 164 -8.17 -9.85 -10.13
N LEU A 165 -8.58 -10.12 -8.89
CA LEU A 165 -9.67 -9.43 -8.19
C LEU A 165 -9.18 -8.90 -6.85
N ILE A 166 -9.37 -7.61 -6.62
CA ILE A 166 -9.13 -6.93 -5.34
C ILE A 166 -10.48 -6.48 -4.77
N LEU A 167 -10.78 -6.88 -3.56
CA LEU A 167 -12.01 -6.53 -2.85
C LEU A 167 -11.67 -5.56 -1.72
N ILE A 168 -12.39 -4.43 -1.64
CA ILE A 168 -12.09 -3.36 -0.68
C ILE A 168 -13.33 -3.00 0.13
N ASP A 169 -13.22 -3.03 1.46
CA ASP A 169 -14.17 -2.35 2.34
C ASP A 169 -13.84 -0.85 2.37
N SER A 170 -14.42 -0.12 1.44
CA SER A 170 -14.21 1.32 1.33
C SER A 170 -14.81 2.11 2.49
N LYS A 171 -15.84 1.57 3.18
CA LYS A 171 -16.44 2.22 4.34
C LYS A 171 -15.50 2.21 5.54
N TRP A 172 -14.75 1.13 5.76
CA TRP A 172 -13.67 1.10 6.75
C TRP A 172 -12.72 2.29 6.55
N PHE A 173 -12.32 2.56 5.31
CA PHE A 173 -11.38 3.64 5.01
C PHE A 173 -11.99 5.05 5.26
N VAL A 174 -13.23 5.30 4.84
CA VAL A 174 -13.87 6.62 4.95
C VAL A 174 -14.46 6.90 6.33
N SER A 175 -14.62 5.90 7.18
CA SER A 175 -15.18 6.02 8.51
C SER A 175 -14.39 6.92 9.46
N ASN A 176 -15.05 7.46 10.47
CA ASN A 176 -14.40 8.24 11.52
C ASN A 176 -13.90 7.32 12.64
N TRP A 177 -12.67 6.88 12.57
CA TRP A 177 -12.08 5.93 13.50
C TRP A 177 -12.09 6.35 14.97
N SER A 178 -12.10 7.66 15.26
CA SER A 178 -12.27 8.15 16.64
C SER A 178 -13.66 7.94 17.22
N ARG A 179 -14.62 7.50 16.38
CA ARG A 179 -16.03 7.23 16.78
C ARG A 179 -16.44 5.79 16.50
N THR A 180 -15.56 4.97 15.93
CA THR A 180 -15.83 3.58 15.60
C THR A 180 -15.03 2.73 16.56
N GLU A 181 -15.68 2.25 17.59
CA GLU A 181 -15.10 1.35 18.58
C GLU A 181 -14.76 0.01 17.90
N GLY A 182 -13.58 -0.54 18.21
CA GLY A 182 -13.18 -1.84 17.69
C GLY A 182 -12.91 -1.95 16.18
N ILE A 183 -12.78 -0.82 15.45
CA ILE A 183 -12.60 -0.84 13.97
C ILE A 183 -11.42 -1.70 13.49
N ASN A 184 -10.39 -1.87 14.32
CA ASN A 184 -9.19 -2.66 14.03
C ASN A 184 -9.04 -3.84 14.99
N SER A 185 -10.12 -4.28 15.65
CA SER A 185 -10.04 -5.31 16.69
C SER A 185 -9.86 -6.72 16.13
N LYS A 186 -10.10 -6.94 14.85
CA LYS A 186 -10.08 -8.29 14.24
C LYS A 186 -9.06 -8.45 13.12
N CYS A 187 -8.77 -7.40 12.35
CA CYS A 187 -7.70 -7.44 11.37
C CYS A 187 -6.40 -6.95 12.01
N THR A 188 -5.49 -7.85 12.30
CA THR A 188 -4.20 -7.54 12.92
C THR A 188 -3.20 -6.96 11.92
N ASP A 189 -3.29 -7.35 10.65
CA ASP A 189 -2.29 -7.03 9.63
C ASP A 189 -2.44 -5.62 9.05
N ILE A 190 -3.68 -5.09 8.98
CA ILE A 190 -3.99 -3.83 8.31
C ILE A 190 -4.80 -2.92 9.24
N ILE A 191 -4.13 -2.33 10.22
CA ILE A 191 -4.72 -1.45 11.24
C ILE A 191 -4.58 0.05 10.94
N THR A 192 -3.99 0.42 9.80
CA THR A 192 -3.82 1.82 9.39
C THR A 192 -4.17 2.01 7.92
N ARG A 193 -4.67 3.22 7.57
CA ARG A 193 -4.88 3.60 6.15
C ARG A 193 -3.60 3.56 5.34
N ARG A 194 -2.46 3.81 5.97
CA ARG A 194 -1.16 3.71 5.33
C ARG A 194 -0.86 2.27 4.93
N ARG A 195 -1.01 1.32 5.88
CA ARG A 195 -0.79 -0.11 5.60
C ARG A 195 -1.74 -0.63 4.51
N PHE A 196 -3.00 -0.20 4.54
CA PHE A 196 -3.96 -0.48 3.47
C PHE A 196 -3.46 -0.03 2.09
N MET A 197 -2.87 1.19 1.99
CA MET A 197 -2.33 1.69 0.71
C MET A 197 -1.12 0.89 0.25
N GLU A 198 -0.27 0.48 1.18
CA GLU A 198 0.90 -0.37 0.90
C GLU A 198 0.49 -1.74 0.35
N GLU A 199 -0.53 -2.35 0.93
CA GLU A 199 -1.08 -3.62 0.43
C GLU A 199 -1.75 -3.46 -0.94
N LEU A 200 -2.57 -2.43 -1.12
CA LEU A 200 -3.19 -2.16 -2.42
C LEU A 200 -2.15 -1.91 -3.53
N GLU A 201 -1.08 -1.16 -3.24
CA GLU A 201 0.02 -0.97 -4.19
C GLU A 201 0.71 -2.30 -4.51
N GLY A 202 0.96 -3.13 -3.50
CA GLY A 202 1.54 -4.46 -3.69
C GLY A 202 0.69 -5.34 -4.61
N TYR A 203 -0.63 -5.41 -4.37
CA TYR A 203 -1.54 -6.21 -5.20
C TYR A 203 -1.69 -5.69 -6.64
N ILE A 204 -1.66 -4.36 -6.85
CA ILE A 204 -1.64 -3.79 -8.20
C ILE A 204 -0.33 -4.13 -8.91
N GLY A 205 0.80 -4.13 -8.19
CA GLY A 205 2.11 -4.54 -8.69
C GLY A 205 2.14 -6.03 -9.06
N ASP A 206 1.58 -6.90 -8.22
CA ASP A 206 1.49 -8.35 -8.48
C ASP A 206 0.65 -8.67 -9.72
N GLY A 207 -0.34 -7.82 -10.03
CA GLY A 207 -1.18 -7.91 -11.24
C GLY A 207 -0.60 -7.18 -12.46
N GLN A 208 0.67 -6.82 -12.48
CA GLN A 208 1.29 -6.17 -13.63
C GLN A 208 1.22 -7.07 -14.87
N GLY A 209 0.76 -6.51 -16.00
CA GLY A 209 0.55 -7.26 -17.23
C GLY A 209 -0.72 -8.11 -17.28
N LYS A 210 -1.57 -8.05 -16.25
CA LYS A 210 -2.89 -8.70 -16.18
C LYS A 210 -4.02 -7.67 -16.15
N ASN A 211 -5.25 -8.13 -16.35
CA ASN A 211 -6.43 -7.37 -16.01
C ASN A 211 -6.65 -7.40 -14.49
N ILE A 212 -6.98 -6.27 -13.89
CA ILE A 212 -7.31 -6.19 -12.46
C ILE A 212 -8.72 -5.61 -12.30
N VAL A 213 -9.57 -6.32 -11.59
CA VAL A 213 -10.86 -5.79 -11.12
C VAL A 213 -10.70 -5.36 -9.67
N ILE A 214 -10.99 -4.09 -9.37
CA ILE A 214 -11.06 -3.59 -7.99
C ILE A 214 -12.53 -3.33 -7.66
N ALA A 215 -13.06 -4.10 -6.72
CA ALA A 215 -14.45 -3.99 -6.27
C ALA A 215 -14.53 -3.28 -4.93
N MET A 216 -15.33 -2.22 -4.83
CA MET A 216 -15.57 -1.48 -3.59
C MET A 216 -16.92 -0.75 -3.64
N HIS A 217 -17.51 -0.47 -2.46
CA HIS A 217 -18.80 0.20 -2.38
C HIS A 217 -18.76 1.64 -2.95
N HIS A 218 -17.83 2.48 -2.48
CA HIS A 218 -17.72 3.88 -2.88
C HIS A 218 -16.98 4.04 -4.22
N PRO A 219 -17.59 4.61 -5.26
CA PRO A 219 -16.92 4.79 -6.56
C PRO A 219 -15.83 5.86 -6.51
N VAL A 220 -14.75 5.65 -7.26
CA VAL A 220 -13.70 6.64 -7.47
C VAL A 220 -14.19 7.76 -8.41
N PHE A 221 -14.73 7.37 -9.56
CA PHE A 221 -15.39 8.27 -10.51
C PHE A 221 -16.89 8.10 -10.41
N THR A 222 -17.63 9.21 -10.34
CA THR A 222 -19.09 9.17 -10.40
C THR A 222 -19.67 10.47 -10.92
N ASN A 223 -20.80 10.37 -11.62
CA ASN A 223 -21.67 11.45 -12.04
C ASN A 223 -23.07 11.34 -11.41
N GLY A 224 -23.18 10.69 -10.25
CA GLY A 224 -24.42 10.55 -9.50
C GLY A 224 -24.64 11.64 -8.45
N ILE A 225 -25.61 11.40 -7.57
CA ILE A 225 -26.06 12.37 -6.56
C ILE A 225 -24.96 12.69 -5.53
N TYR A 226 -24.11 11.73 -5.18
CA TYR A 226 -23.00 11.92 -4.23
C TYR A 226 -21.83 12.73 -4.83
N ALA A 227 -21.86 12.98 -6.14
CA ALA A 227 -20.98 13.92 -6.82
C ALA A 227 -21.65 15.28 -7.12
N GLY A 228 -22.74 15.61 -6.43
CA GLY A 228 -23.49 16.84 -6.61
C GLY A 228 -24.27 16.94 -7.93
N LYS A 229 -24.54 15.81 -8.58
CA LYS A 229 -25.34 15.79 -9.82
C LYS A 229 -26.81 15.62 -9.47
N THR A 230 -27.48 16.75 -9.28
CA THR A 230 -28.88 16.85 -8.83
C THR A 230 -29.81 17.26 -9.96
N THR A 231 -31.12 16.98 -9.81
CA THR A 231 -32.15 17.36 -10.78
C THR A 231 -32.56 18.82 -10.63
N ILE A 232 -33.24 19.38 -11.65
CA ILE A 232 -33.88 20.71 -11.54
C ILE A 232 -34.84 20.76 -10.36
N LYS A 233 -35.57 19.68 -10.11
CA LYS A 233 -36.52 19.60 -8.99
C LYS A 233 -35.82 19.76 -7.65
N ASP A 234 -34.61 19.26 -7.48
CA ASP A 234 -33.84 19.40 -6.24
C ASP A 234 -33.40 20.85 -6.01
N HIS A 235 -33.09 21.59 -7.07
CA HIS A 235 -32.79 23.03 -7.01
C HIS A 235 -34.01 23.88 -6.69
N LEU A 236 -35.21 23.40 -6.99
CA LEU A 236 -36.48 24.09 -6.73
C LEU A 236 -37.09 23.74 -5.36
N ASN A 237 -36.57 22.75 -4.65
CA ASN A 237 -37.17 22.23 -3.42
C ASN A 237 -36.39 22.68 -2.13
N PRO A 238 -37.05 23.27 -1.11
CA PRO A 238 -38.47 23.65 -1.05
C PRO A 238 -38.83 24.90 -1.87
N PHE A 239 -37.86 25.74 -2.24
CA PHE A 239 -37.99 26.86 -3.18
C PHE A 239 -36.64 27.18 -3.84
N PRO A 240 -36.63 27.87 -5.04
CA PRO A 240 -35.49 27.90 -5.94
C PRO A 240 -34.16 28.35 -5.32
N VAL A 241 -34.16 29.45 -4.59
CA VAL A 241 -32.90 29.98 -4.00
C VAL A 241 -32.38 29.06 -2.89
N TYR A 242 -33.25 28.59 -2.02
CA TYR A 242 -32.86 27.74 -0.91
C TYR A 242 -32.39 26.38 -1.37
N GLY A 243 -33.08 25.72 -2.33
CA GLY A 243 -32.69 24.45 -2.89
C GLY A 243 -31.31 24.53 -3.55
N THR A 244 -31.03 25.63 -4.28
CA THR A 244 -29.72 25.85 -4.89
C THR A 244 -28.63 26.03 -3.84
N ILE A 245 -28.83 26.87 -2.80
CA ILE A 245 -27.88 27.06 -1.70
C ILE A 245 -27.63 25.75 -0.97
N LYS A 246 -28.68 25.02 -0.61
CA LYS A 246 -28.59 23.70 0.05
C LYS A 246 -27.71 22.75 -0.78
N ASN A 247 -27.98 22.58 -2.07
CA ASN A 247 -27.22 21.71 -2.94
C ASN A 247 -25.76 22.16 -3.05
N THR A 248 -25.49 23.44 -3.20
CA THR A 248 -24.12 23.98 -3.26
C THR A 248 -23.36 23.72 -1.96
N VAL A 249 -23.99 23.87 -0.80
CA VAL A 249 -23.36 23.60 0.51
C VAL A 249 -23.10 22.10 0.68
N MET A 250 -24.01 21.24 0.22
CA MET A 250 -23.80 19.80 0.21
C MET A 250 -22.68 19.39 -0.74
N ASP A 251 -22.56 20.03 -1.90
CA ASP A 251 -21.50 19.80 -2.88
C ASP A 251 -20.10 20.14 -2.35
N LEU A 252 -20.02 21.07 -1.41
CA LEU A 252 -18.76 21.37 -0.70
C LEU A 252 -18.34 20.29 0.29
N GLY A 253 -19.14 19.23 0.48
CA GLY A 253 -18.84 18.11 1.37
C GLY A 253 -18.89 18.46 2.87
N ALA A 254 -19.43 19.64 3.23
CA ALA A 254 -19.37 20.16 4.61
C ALA A 254 -20.23 19.38 5.60
N PHE A 255 -21.32 18.74 5.16
CA PHE A 255 -22.31 18.11 6.02
C PHE A 255 -22.67 16.66 5.63
N ASN A 256 -22.12 16.14 4.53
CA ASN A 256 -22.40 14.77 4.08
C ASN A 256 -21.09 13.98 3.95
N PRO A 257 -20.80 13.05 4.87
CA PRO A 257 -19.60 12.24 4.80
C PRO A 257 -19.58 11.30 3.59
N GLU A 258 -20.73 11.02 3.00
CA GLU A 258 -20.90 10.16 1.82
C GLU A 258 -20.68 10.91 0.49
N HIS A 259 -20.48 12.22 0.54
CA HIS A 259 -20.23 13.03 -0.65
C HIS A 259 -18.76 12.92 -1.08
N VAL A 260 -18.49 12.85 -2.40
CA VAL A 260 -17.14 12.73 -2.96
C VAL A 260 -16.15 13.83 -2.51
N ASN A 261 -16.64 15.00 -2.14
CA ASN A 261 -15.85 16.12 -1.64
C ASN A 261 -15.64 16.09 -0.11
N SER A 262 -16.22 15.11 0.61
CA SER A 262 -15.90 14.93 2.03
C SER A 262 -14.42 14.52 2.16
N ARG A 263 -13.77 15.00 3.23
CA ARG A 263 -12.30 14.88 3.39
C ARG A 263 -11.78 13.44 3.22
N ARG A 264 -12.45 12.47 3.86
CA ARG A 264 -11.98 11.07 3.85
C ARG A 264 -12.32 10.35 2.56
N TYR A 265 -13.50 10.58 2.02
CA TYR A 265 -13.87 9.98 0.76
C TYR A 265 -13.04 10.54 -0.40
N ASN A 266 -12.83 11.86 -0.45
CA ASN A 266 -11.92 12.46 -1.44
C ASN A 266 -10.50 11.90 -1.32
N TYR A 267 -10.01 11.66 -0.09
CA TYR A 267 -8.71 11.04 0.12
C TYR A 267 -8.66 9.59 -0.44
N LEU A 268 -9.68 8.77 -0.19
CA LEU A 268 -9.79 7.44 -0.79
C LEU A 268 -9.75 7.50 -2.32
N ARG A 269 -10.56 8.39 -2.91
CA ARG A 269 -10.62 8.56 -4.36
C ARG A 269 -9.26 8.92 -4.96
N ILE A 270 -8.60 9.91 -4.39
CA ILE A 270 -7.26 10.35 -4.82
C ILE A 270 -6.27 9.18 -4.72
N ALA A 271 -6.24 8.50 -3.60
CA ALA A 271 -5.27 7.45 -3.35
C ALA A 271 -5.48 6.22 -4.25
N VAL A 272 -6.71 5.74 -4.35
CA VAL A 272 -7.02 4.59 -5.22
C VAL A 272 -6.78 4.93 -6.69
N SER A 273 -7.19 6.12 -7.15
CA SER A 273 -6.94 6.53 -8.55
C SER A 273 -5.46 6.68 -8.85
N ALA A 274 -4.68 7.17 -7.89
CA ALA A 274 -3.24 7.32 -8.04
C ALA A 274 -2.53 5.96 -8.18
N LEU A 275 -2.86 5.01 -7.31
CA LEU A 275 -2.29 3.66 -7.37
C LEU A 275 -2.75 2.91 -8.63
N ALA A 276 -4.03 3.06 -8.99
CA ALA A 276 -4.59 2.42 -10.17
C ALA A 276 -3.95 2.90 -11.49
N GLN A 277 -3.41 4.13 -11.55
CA GLN A 277 -2.69 4.61 -12.74
C GLN A 277 -1.35 3.90 -12.99
N ALA A 278 -0.87 3.09 -12.04
CA ALA A 278 0.33 2.27 -12.24
C ALA A 278 0.09 1.07 -13.18
N ASN A 279 -1.18 0.74 -13.46
CA ASN A 279 -1.57 -0.34 -14.37
C ASN A 279 -2.71 0.16 -15.27
N ASP A 280 -2.55 0.09 -16.57
CA ASP A 280 -3.51 0.58 -17.58
C ASP A 280 -4.69 -0.38 -17.84
N ARG A 281 -4.76 -1.49 -17.09
CA ARG A 281 -5.75 -2.54 -17.24
C ARG A 281 -6.67 -2.71 -16.03
N ILE A 282 -6.88 -1.62 -15.29
CA ILE A 282 -7.75 -1.62 -14.11
C ILE A 282 -9.17 -1.26 -14.46
N THR A 283 -10.10 -2.11 -14.01
CA THR A 283 -11.53 -1.83 -13.99
C THR A 283 -12.03 -1.77 -12.56
N LEU A 284 -12.55 -0.62 -12.15
CA LEU A 284 -13.21 -0.44 -10.86
C LEU A 284 -14.69 -0.82 -10.99
N ILE A 285 -15.23 -1.58 -10.03
CA ILE A 285 -16.65 -1.87 -9.94
C ILE A 285 -17.19 -1.40 -8.60
N SER A 286 -18.35 -0.70 -8.61
CA SER A 286 -18.89 -0.08 -7.39
C SER A 286 -20.41 0.01 -7.38
N GLY A 287 -20.94 0.23 -6.16
CA GLY A 287 -22.32 0.59 -5.90
C GLY A 287 -22.48 2.06 -5.49
N HIS A 288 -23.05 2.32 -4.30
CA HIS A 288 -23.22 3.60 -3.61
C HIS A 288 -24.16 4.58 -4.35
N ASP A 289 -23.82 4.96 -5.61
CA ASP A 289 -24.73 5.68 -6.48
C ASP A 289 -25.76 4.71 -7.07
N GLU A 290 -27.05 5.01 -6.84
CA GLU A 290 -28.19 4.19 -7.28
C GLU A 290 -28.49 4.40 -8.75
N SER A 291 -27.49 4.14 -9.62
CA SER A 291 -27.56 4.34 -11.07
C SER A 291 -26.63 3.38 -11.80
N LEU A 292 -26.76 3.30 -13.13
CA LEU A 292 -25.89 2.54 -14.00
C LEU A 292 -24.96 3.50 -14.74
N GLN A 293 -23.63 3.34 -14.60
CA GLN A 293 -22.67 4.24 -15.24
C GLN A 293 -21.44 3.49 -15.73
N LEU A 294 -20.88 3.95 -16.86
CA LEU A 294 -19.52 3.64 -17.31
C LEU A 294 -18.75 4.96 -17.46
N LEU A 295 -17.65 5.10 -16.73
CA LEU A 295 -16.80 6.29 -16.77
C LEU A 295 -15.35 5.87 -17.04
N GLU A 296 -14.58 6.75 -17.66
CA GLU A 296 -13.15 6.52 -17.93
C GLU A 296 -12.33 7.79 -17.66
N GLY A 297 -11.12 7.63 -17.18
CA GLY A 297 -10.17 8.73 -16.96
C GLY A 297 -8.83 8.23 -16.44
N GLY A 298 -7.72 8.82 -16.90
CA GLY A 298 -6.38 8.46 -16.45
C GLY A 298 -6.00 6.99 -16.62
N GLY A 299 -6.51 6.32 -17.67
CA GLY A 299 -6.27 4.88 -17.87
C GLY A 299 -7.17 3.95 -17.04
N ILE A 300 -8.06 4.50 -16.20
CA ILE A 300 -8.94 3.75 -15.30
C ILE A 300 -10.36 3.72 -15.86
N HIS A 301 -11.01 2.57 -15.76
CA HIS A 301 -12.42 2.36 -16.11
C HIS A 301 -13.24 2.12 -14.85
N GLN A 302 -14.37 2.82 -14.70
CA GLN A 302 -15.27 2.68 -13.56
C GLN A 302 -16.65 2.24 -14.03
N VAL A 303 -17.09 1.08 -13.56
CA VAL A 303 -18.47 0.59 -13.71
C VAL A 303 -19.20 0.81 -12.39
N ILE A 304 -20.36 1.48 -12.45
CA ILE A 304 -21.25 1.65 -11.30
C ILE A 304 -22.53 0.86 -11.57
N SER A 305 -22.94 0.04 -10.61
CA SER A 305 -24.15 -0.77 -10.64
C SER A 305 -24.73 -0.92 -9.23
N GLY A 306 -25.16 0.20 -8.65
CA GLY A 306 -25.74 0.28 -7.29
C GLY A 306 -27.25 0.36 -7.25
N SER A 307 -27.96 0.07 -8.35
CA SER A 307 -29.36 0.42 -8.53
C SER A 307 -30.33 -0.76 -8.63
N LEU A 308 -29.97 -1.94 -8.13
CA LEU A 308 -30.90 -3.09 -8.21
C LEU A 308 -32.18 -2.87 -7.36
N GLY A 309 -32.05 -2.22 -6.18
CA GLY A 309 -33.17 -1.94 -5.27
C GLY A 309 -33.81 -0.56 -5.42
N SER A 310 -33.03 0.43 -5.79
CA SER A 310 -33.45 1.84 -5.87
C SER A 310 -32.86 2.54 -7.10
N LYS A 311 -33.24 3.80 -7.34
CA LYS A 311 -32.72 4.55 -8.48
C LYS A 311 -32.49 6.02 -8.15
N SER A 312 -31.47 6.62 -8.73
CA SER A 312 -31.15 8.02 -8.61
C SER A 312 -30.76 8.65 -9.95
N ALA A 313 -30.96 9.97 -10.05
CA ALA A 313 -30.60 10.69 -11.26
C ALA A 313 -29.08 10.73 -11.45
N THR A 314 -28.65 10.65 -12.72
CA THR A 314 -27.24 10.76 -13.10
C THR A 314 -27.10 11.55 -14.39
N LYS A 315 -25.88 11.85 -14.81
CA LYS A 315 -25.63 12.48 -16.10
C LYS A 315 -24.41 11.93 -16.82
N LEU A 316 -24.47 12.00 -18.14
CA LEU A 316 -23.31 11.83 -18.99
C LEU A 316 -22.54 13.17 -19.02
N GLY A 317 -21.31 13.18 -18.59
CA GLY A 317 -20.52 14.41 -18.61
C GLY A 317 -19.12 14.21 -18.05
N PRO A 318 -18.29 15.26 -18.16
CA PRO A 318 -16.97 15.25 -17.55
C PRO A 318 -17.07 15.45 -16.03
N GLY A 319 -16.08 14.91 -15.33
CA GLY A 319 -15.81 15.16 -13.96
C GLY A 319 -14.30 15.20 -13.71
N LYS A 320 -13.90 15.51 -12.50
CA LYS A 320 -12.48 15.54 -12.14
C LYS A 320 -12.24 15.16 -10.69
N ILE A 321 -11.06 14.61 -10.44
CA ILE A 321 -10.48 14.50 -9.12
C ILE A 321 -9.32 15.48 -9.08
N THR A 322 -9.35 16.42 -8.13
CA THR A 322 -8.30 17.41 -7.97
C THR A 322 -7.63 17.24 -6.62
N ALA A 323 -6.30 17.21 -6.62
CA ALA A 323 -5.46 17.21 -5.43
C ALA A 323 -4.31 18.20 -5.58
N ILE A 324 -3.57 18.43 -4.51
CA ILE A 324 -2.33 19.21 -4.59
C ILE A 324 -1.36 18.45 -5.51
N GLY A 325 -1.02 19.03 -6.64
CA GLY A 325 -0.05 18.50 -7.60
C GLY A 325 -0.63 17.82 -8.84
N GLY A 326 -1.96 17.75 -9.00
CA GLY A 326 -2.50 17.23 -10.24
C GLY A 326 -4.02 17.11 -10.28
N THR A 327 -4.51 16.79 -11.46
CA THR A 327 -5.94 16.57 -11.71
C THR A 327 -6.10 15.36 -12.63
N ILE A 328 -6.99 14.44 -12.26
CA ILE A 328 -7.44 13.37 -13.13
C ILE A 328 -8.79 13.79 -13.69
N ASP A 329 -8.83 14.05 -14.99
CA ASP A 329 -10.07 14.28 -15.70
C ASP A 329 -10.69 12.95 -16.12
N PHE A 330 -12.01 12.82 -15.90
CA PHE A 330 -12.76 11.65 -16.34
C PHE A 330 -14.03 12.06 -17.08
N LYS A 331 -14.54 11.16 -17.92
CA LYS A 331 -15.76 11.37 -18.68
C LYS A 331 -16.68 10.15 -18.58
N GLY A 332 -18.00 10.40 -18.59
CA GLY A 332 -18.99 9.36 -18.74
C GLY A 332 -19.05 8.85 -20.17
N LYS A 333 -19.10 7.54 -20.33
CA LYS A 333 -19.41 6.84 -21.60
C LYS A 333 -20.88 6.42 -21.65
N TYR A 334 -21.43 6.06 -20.48
CA TYR A 334 -22.81 5.65 -20.28
C TYR A 334 -23.30 6.13 -18.92
N ALA A 335 -24.55 6.57 -18.88
CA ALA A 335 -25.21 6.98 -17.64
C ALA A 335 -26.72 6.75 -17.77
N PHE A 336 -27.29 6.01 -16.81
CA PHE A 336 -28.72 5.75 -16.72
C PHE A 336 -29.20 5.74 -15.27
N GLY A 337 -30.10 6.65 -14.94
CA GLY A 337 -30.70 6.79 -13.62
C GLY A 337 -31.88 5.85 -13.40
N ASP A 338 -31.77 4.59 -13.76
CA ASP A 338 -32.81 3.59 -13.60
C ASP A 338 -32.35 2.39 -12.78
N ARG A 339 -33.30 1.55 -12.34
CA ARG A 339 -32.96 0.29 -11.69
C ARG A 339 -32.35 -0.67 -12.69
N GLY A 340 -31.39 -1.46 -12.23
CA GLY A 340 -30.74 -2.44 -13.08
C GLY A 340 -29.51 -3.07 -12.44
N PHE A 341 -28.84 -3.84 -13.24
CA PHE A 341 -27.57 -4.49 -12.91
C PHE A 341 -26.62 -4.50 -14.10
N ALA A 342 -25.35 -4.82 -13.84
CA ALA A 342 -24.35 -4.91 -14.88
C ALA A 342 -23.69 -6.30 -14.92
N ARG A 343 -23.20 -6.69 -16.11
CA ARG A 343 -22.33 -7.85 -16.31
C ARG A 343 -21.07 -7.38 -17.03
N LEU A 344 -19.90 -7.68 -16.45
CA LEU A 344 -18.58 -7.39 -17.03
C LEU A 344 -17.95 -8.70 -17.50
N ASP A 345 -17.78 -8.86 -18.79
CA ASP A 345 -17.27 -10.06 -19.45
C ASP A 345 -15.82 -9.85 -19.88
N TYR A 346 -14.92 -10.77 -19.51
CA TYR A 346 -13.54 -10.87 -19.98
C TYR A 346 -13.41 -11.96 -21.02
N TYR A 347 -12.66 -11.68 -22.08
CA TYR A 347 -12.49 -12.58 -23.22
C TYR A 347 -11.09 -13.18 -23.26
N GLU A 348 -10.92 -14.26 -24.03
CA GLU A 348 -9.66 -14.98 -24.21
C GLU A 348 -8.50 -14.14 -24.74
N ASP A 349 -8.77 -13.00 -25.37
CA ASP A 349 -7.75 -12.04 -25.83
C ASP A 349 -7.46 -10.94 -24.79
N GLY A 350 -8.00 -11.07 -23.57
CA GLY A 350 -7.86 -10.11 -22.47
C GLY A 350 -8.69 -8.84 -22.63
N SER A 351 -9.46 -8.68 -23.70
CA SER A 351 -10.42 -7.58 -23.81
C SER A 351 -11.60 -7.77 -22.87
N SER A 352 -12.32 -6.69 -22.55
CA SER A 352 -13.55 -6.77 -21.74
C SER A 352 -14.65 -5.84 -22.23
N ASN A 353 -15.90 -6.27 -22.01
CA ASN A 353 -17.10 -5.49 -22.27
C ASN A 353 -17.98 -5.46 -21.02
N VAL A 354 -18.69 -4.36 -20.80
CA VAL A 354 -19.78 -4.27 -19.81
C VAL A 354 -21.13 -4.25 -20.48
N THR A 355 -22.07 -5.04 -19.97
CA THR A 355 -23.47 -5.11 -20.40
C THR A 355 -24.36 -4.62 -19.28
N PHE A 356 -25.14 -3.57 -19.52
CA PHE A 356 -26.15 -3.04 -18.61
C PHE A 356 -27.55 -3.56 -18.96
N ILE A 357 -28.26 -4.05 -17.96
CA ILE A 357 -29.66 -4.49 -18.05
C ILE A 357 -30.47 -3.61 -17.11
N SER A 358 -31.50 -2.95 -17.62
CA SER A 358 -32.32 -2.01 -16.86
C SER A 358 -33.79 -2.44 -16.74
N GLU A 359 -34.47 -1.93 -15.73
CA GLU A 359 -35.94 -2.11 -15.56
C GLU A 359 -36.72 -1.52 -16.71
N TYR A 360 -36.26 -0.43 -17.30
CA TYR A 360 -36.93 0.26 -18.39
C TYR A 360 -37.07 -0.62 -19.66
N ASN A 361 -36.06 -1.48 -19.90
CA ASN A 361 -36.09 -2.37 -21.05
C ASN A 361 -35.47 -3.74 -20.73
N LEU A 362 -36.28 -4.63 -20.16
CA LEU A 362 -35.87 -5.98 -19.77
C LEU A 362 -35.57 -6.92 -20.97
N SER A 363 -36.06 -6.57 -22.16
CA SER A 363 -35.86 -7.40 -23.36
C SER A 363 -34.60 -7.04 -24.15
N SER A 364 -33.94 -5.93 -23.80
CA SER A 364 -32.70 -5.50 -24.45
C SER A 364 -31.65 -5.11 -23.39
N SER A 365 -30.39 -5.10 -23.81
CA SER A 365 -29.27 -4.69 -23.01
C SER A 365 -28.34 -3.75 -23.78
N THR A 366 -27.61 -2.90 -23.08
CA THR A 366 -26.61 -2.01 -23.66
C THR A 366 -25.24 -2.54 -23.35
N THR A 367 -24.47 -2.93 -24.36
CA THR A 367 -23.10 -3.46 -24.22
C THR A 367 -22.09 -2.44 -24.73
N LEU A 368 -21.05 -2.20 -23.94
CA LEU A 368 -20.00 -1.22 -24.21
C LEU A 368 -18.61 -1.84 -23.98
N PRO A 369 -17.61 -1.51 -24.81
CA PRO A 369 -16.24 -1.94 -24.57
C PRO A 369 -15.65 -1.22 -23.34
N VAL A 370 -14.87 -1.96 -22.53
CA VAL A 370 -14.15 -1.45 -21.37
C VAL A 370 -12.64 -1.48 -21.63
N LEU A 371 -12.06 -2.67 -21.78
CA LEU A 371 -10.63 -2.84 -22.03
C LEU A 371 -10.36 -3.35 -23.44
N PRO A 372 -9.29 -2.86 -24.11
CA PRO A 372 -8.83 -3.45 -25.37
C PRO A 372 -8.20 -4.84 -25.13
N LYS A 373 -7.89 -5.56 -26.22
CA LYS A 373 -7.16 -6.83 -26.12
C LYS A 373 -5.79 -6.63 -25.43
N LEU A 374 -5.34 -7.66 -24.72
CA LEU A 374 -3.98 -7.71 -24.17
C LEU A 374 -2.95 -7.70 -25.31
N GLU A 375 -1.91 -6.92 -25.14
CA GLU A 375 -0.73 -7.07 -25.98
C GLU A 375 -0.01 -8.38 -25.62
N ALA A 376 0.54 -9.07 -26.61
CA ALA A 376 1.30 -10.28 -26.36
C ALA A 376 2.49 -9.97 -25.44
N LYS A 377 2.64 -10.73 -24.35
CA LYS A 377 3.80 -10.60 -23.45
C LYS A 377 5.08 -10.74 -24.27
N LYS A 378 5.99 -9.78 -24.15
CA LYS A 378 7.32 -9.87 -24.75
C LYS A 378 8.02 -11.08 -24.17
N GLN A 379 8.38 -12.06 -25.01
CA GLN A 379 9.20 -13.19 -24.58
C GLN A 379 10.65 -12.72 -24.52
N PHE A 380 11.21 -12.71 -23.32
CA PHE A 380 12.66 -12.51 -23.14
C PHE A 380 13.35 -13.88 -23.22
N ASN A 381 14.22 -14.03 -24.21
CA ASN A 381 15.06 -15.21 -24.30
C ASN A 381 16.16 -15.13 -23.24
N ASN A 382 16.50 -16.26 -22.62
CA ASN A 382 17.74 -16.36 -21.87
C ASN A 382 18.89 -16.18 -22.86
N PHE A 383 19.48 -14.98 -22.91
CA PHE A 383 20.84 -14.86 -23.40
C PHE A 383 21.70 -15.75 -22.52
N THR A 384 22.72 -16.37 -23.10
CA THR A 384 23.69 -17.15 -22.32
C THR A 384 24.35 -16.21 -21.31
N ILE A 385 23.75 -16.09 -20.13
CA ILE A 385 24.28 -15.25 -19.06
C ILE A 385 25.48 -15.99 -18.50
N ASN A 386 26.65 -15.43 -18.74
CA ASN A 386 27.89 -15.98 -18.18
C ASN A 386 28.05 -15.44 -16.76
N ASN A 387 27.73 -16.25 -15.74
CA ASN A 387 27.84 -15.89 -14.33
C ASN A 387 29.29 -15.57 -13.87
N THR A 388 30.28 -15.79 -14.72
CA THR A 388 31.67 -15.37 -14.46
C THR A 388 31.96 -13.97 -15.02
N LYS A 389 31.02 -13.36 -15.74
CA LYS A 389 31.19 -12.03 -16.31
C LYS A 389 31.07 -10.98 -15.21
N ILE A 390 31.97 -10.02 -15.21
CA ILE A 390 31.89 -8.79 -14.44
C ILE A 390 31.41 -7.70 -15.40
N GLU A 391 30.41 -6.94 -14.98
CA GLU A 391 29.90 -5.78 -15.73
C GLU A 391 30.31 -4.49 -15.03
N LYS A 392 30.59 -3.45 -15.84
CA LYS A 392 30.80 -2.10 -15.34
C LYS A 392 29.52 -1.30 -15.47
N ALA A 393 28.92 -0.94 -14.33
CA ALA A 393 27.67 -0.22 -14.30
C ALA A 393 27.71 0.93 -13.28
N LYS A 394 26.79 1.85 -13.40
CA LYS A 394 26.58 2.98 -12.47
C LYS A 394 25.10 3.10 -12.13
N ILE A 395 24.79 3.83 -11.08
CA ILE A 395 23.41 3.95 -10.55
C ILE A 395 22.60 4.98 -11.36
N LEU A 396 23.21 6.13 -11.69
CA LEU A 396 22.58 7.23 -12.41
C LEU A 396 23.31 7.53 -13.70
N ASP A 397 22.59 7.66 -14.80
CA ASP A 397 23.16 7.87 -16.13
C ASP A 397 23.36 9.33 -16.47
N ASP A 398 22.42 10.22 -16.14
CA ASP A 398 22.50 11.65 -16.47
C ASP A 398 23.46 12.38 -15.50
N PRO A 399 24.56 12.96 -16.00
CA PRO A 399 25.47 13.75 -15.16
C PRO A 399 24.80 14.89 -14.40
N LYS A 400 23.66 15.41 -14.86
CA LYS A 400 22.91 16.47 -14.15
C LYS A 400 22.37 16.01 -12.79
N ASP A 401 22.15 14.70 -12.62
CA ASP A 401 21.58 14.15 -11.39
C ASP A 401 22.62 14.11 -10.27
N TYR A 402 23.88 13.86 -10.58
CA TYR A 402 24.96 13.73 -9.60
C TYR A 402 26.02 14.84 -9.68
N ASN A 403 26.16 15.58 -10.78
CA ASN A 403 27.13 16.67 -10.90
C ASN A 403 26.43 18.03 -10.75
N LYS A 404 26.58 18.63 -9.58
CA LYS A 404 25.96 19.91 -9.22
C LYS A 404 26.98 21.06 -9.23
N SER A 405 26.50 22.30 -9.42
CA SER A 405 27.35 23.51 -9.38
C SER A 405 28.01 23.72 -8.03
N GLY A 406 29.13 24.44 -7.98
CA GLY A 406 29.83 24.75 -6.72
C GLY A 406 28.99 25.49 -5.71
N LEU A 407 28.13 26.43 -6.14
CA LEU A 407 27.20 27.12 -5.24
C LEU A 407 26.15 26.17 -4.66
N TYR A 408 25.65 25.23 -5.48
CA TYR A 408 24.69 24.24 -5.02
C TYR A 408 25.33 23.33 -3.96
N LYS A 409 26.54 22.83 -4.23
CA LYS A 409 27.30 22.00 -3.29
C LYS A 409 27.62 22.75 -1.99
N PHE A 410 27.96 24.03 -2.04
CA PHE A 410 28.19 24.84 -0.85
C PHE A 410 26.91 24.94 0.01
N LEU A 411 25.77 25.18 -0.62
CA LEU A 411 24.49 25.33 0.11
C LEU A 411 23.96 23.98 0.62
N TRP A 412 23.88 22.97 -0.26
CA TRP A 412 23.23 21.68 0.02
C TRP A 412 24.18 20.56 0.42
N GLY A 413 25.49 20.82 0.45
CA GLY A 413 26.54 19.86 0.77
C GLY A 413 27.13 19.17 -0.45
N GLU A 414 28.34 18.63 -0.31
CA GLU A 414 28.97 17.76 -1.31
C GLU A 414 28.26 16.42 -1.40
N ARG A 415 27.85 15.85 -0.24
CA ARG A 415 27.18 14.57 -0.13
C ARG A 415 27.96 13.44 -0.82
N TYR A 416 27.30 12.33 -1.14
CA TYR A 416 27.87 11.18 -1.85
C TYR A 416 27.51 11.14 -3.34
N ARG A 417 27.08 12.25 -3.93
CA ARG A 417 26.57 12.33 -5.31
C ARG A 417 27.47 11.67 -6.33
N ARG A 418 28.80 11.84 -6.23
CA ARG A 418 29.73 11.28 -7.21
C ARG A 418 29.63 9.77 -7.34
N TYR A 419 29.36 9.05 -6.24
CA TYR A 419 29.28 7.59 -6.22
C TYR A 419 28.07 7.04 -6.96
N TYR A 420 27.04 7.84 -7.15
CA TYR A 420 25.88 7.48 -7.95
C TYR A 420 26.18 7.52 -9.45
N GLY A 421 27.17 8.29 -9.88
CA GLY A 421 27.64 8.37 -11.27
C GLY A 421 28.93 7.60 -11.54
N GLU A 422 29.54 6.99 -10.51
CA GLU A 422 30.79 6.24 -10.64
C GLU A 422 30.52 4.84 -11.18
N TYR A 423 31.36 4.40 -12.14
CA TYR A 423 31.29 3.04 -12.66
C TYR A 423 31.94 2.06 -11.70
N VAL A 424 31.19 1.10 -11.23
CA VAL A 424 31.67 -0.01 -10.39
C VAL A 424 31.60 -1.33 -11.15
N GLU A 425 32.48 -2.23 -10.79
CA GLU A 425 32.48 -3.60 -11.29
C GLU A 425 31.58 -4.47 -10.37
N ALA A 426 30.59 -5.13 -10.97
CA ALA A 426 29.69 -6.04 -10.26
C ALA A 426 29.55 -7.38 -11.01
N PRO A 427 29.44 -8.51 -10.28
CA PRO A 427 29.16 -9.79 -10.90
C PRO A 427 27.81 -9.76 -11.62
N VAL A 428 27.78 -10.30 -12.84
CA VAL A 428 26.53 -10.49 -13.59
C VAL A 428 25.84 -11.72 -13.07
N VAL A 429 24.53 -11.61 -12.76
CA VAL A 429 23.79 -12.71 -12.19
C VAL A 429 22.70 -13.21 -13.13
N ASN A 430 22.55 -14.54 -13.15
CA ASN A 430 21.38 -15.24 -13.68
C ASN A 430 20.53 -15.73 -12.51
N LEU A 431 19.30 -15.19 -12.38
CA LEU A 431 18.36 -15.57 -11.33
C LEU A 431 18.01 -17.06 -11.36
N ASP A 432 17.92 -17.66 -12.55
CA ASP A 432 17.62 -19.09 -12.69
C ASP A 432 18.68 -20.01 -12.04
N THR A 433 19.86 -19.49 -11.70
CA THR A 433 20.97 -20.25 -11.13
C THR A 433 21.47 -19.73 -9.78
N LEU A 434 21.20 -18.47 -9.45
CA LEU A 434 21.61 -17.90 -8.17
C LEU A 434 20.94 -18.64 -7.01
N TYR A 435 21.72 -19.04 -6.02
CA TYR A 435 21.28 -19.79 -4.82
C TYR A 435 20.46 -21.06 -5.12
N GLY A 436 20.66 -21.65 -6.30
CA GLY A 436 19.91 -22.84 -6.76
C GLY A 436 18.69 -22.51 -7.63
N GLY A 437 18.50 -21.26 -7.99
CA GLY A 437 17.42 -20.75 -8.82
C GLY A 437 16.41 -19.95 -8.02
N LEU A 438 16.22 -18.70 -8.43
CA LEU A 438 15.29 -17.75 -7.81
C LEU A 438 14.15 -17.40 -8.77
N LYS A 439 12.94 -17.39 -8.27
CA LYS A 439 11.73 -16.90 -8.98
C LYS A 439 11.26 -15.61 -8.38
N VAL A 440 10.78 -14.69 -9.21
CA VAL A 440 10.08 -13.51 -8.74
C VAL A 440 8.74 -13.93 -8.17
N VAL A 441 8.45 -13.53 -6.93
CA VAL A 441 7.17 -13.80 -6.26
C VAL A 441 6.25 -12.59 -6.41
N LYS A 442 6.79 -11.39 -6.16
CA LYS A 442 6.06 -10.13 -6.27
C LYS A 442 6.96 -8.90 -6.20
N GLU A 443 6.41 -7.75 -6.60
CA GLU A 443 7.07 -6.48 -6.32
C GLU A 443 7.06 -6.18 -4.82
N GLY A 444 8.18 -5.70 -4.30
CA GLY A 444 8.31 -5.32 -2.89
C GLY A 444 7.73 -3.94 -2.61
N GLY A 445 7.07 -3.77 -1.46
CA GLY A 445 6.47 -2.52 -1.01
C GLY A 445 7.48 -1.49 -0.48
N GLY A 446 8.57 -1.20 -1.20
CA GLY A 446 9.54 -0.17 -0.82
C GLY A 446 9.07 1.25 -1.18
N HIS A 447 9.11 2.18 -0.20
CA HIS A 447 8.68 3.56 -0.43
C HIS A 447 9.66 4.42 -1.24
N GLN A 448 10.90 3.96 -1.42
CA GLN A 448 11.98 4.73 -2.05
C GLN A 448 12.73 3.96 -3.14
N SER A 449 12.81 2.64 -3.04
CA SER A 449 13.56 1.79 -3.95
C SER A 449 12.65 0.85 -4.72
N PHE A 450 13.00 0.56 -5.95
CA PHE A 450 12.43 -0.58 -6.67
C PHE A 450 12.95 -1.86 -6.03
N SER A 451 12.07 -2.78 -5.71
CA SER A 451 12.46 -4.06 -5.12
C SER A 451 11.57 -5.20 -5.60
N LEU A 452 12.15 -6.39 -5.74
CA LEU A 452 11.41 -7.63 -5.98
C LEU A 452 11.61 -8.59 -4.82
N ARG A 453 10.56 -9.30 -4.46
CA ARG A 453 10.66 -10.48 -3.60
C ARG A 453 10.95 -11.67 -4.47
N LEU A 454 12.01 -12.39 -4.13
CA LEU A 454 12.43 -13.60 -4.82
C LEU A 454 12.31 -14.79 -3.87
N GLU A 455 12.14 -15.98 -4.42
CA GLU A 455 12.06 -17.23 -3.65
C GLU A 455 12.83 -18.33 -4.35
N ASP A 456 13.58 -19.13 -3.57
CA ASP A 456 14.26 -20.33 -4.09
C ASP A 456 13.31 -21.55 -4.12
N VAL A 457 13.81 -22.65 -4.65
CA VAL A 457 13.05 -23.92 -4.78
C VAL A 457 12.66 -24.54 -3.43
N ASN A 458 13.23 -24.07 -2.32
CA ASN A 458 12.94 -24.54 -0.97
C ASN A 458 12.05 -23.56 -0.17
N GLY A 459 11.51 -22.54 -0.82
CA GLY A 459 10.68 -21.51 -0.18
C GLY A 459 11.46 -20.41 0.54
N LYS A 460 12.81 -20.40 0.49
CA LYS A 460 13.61 -19.35 1.11
C LYS A 460 13.48 -18.05 0.35
N GLN A 461 13.17 -16.98 1.07
CA GLN A 461 12.91 -15.68 0.49
C GLN A 461 14.15 -14.78 0.44
N TYR A 462 14.21 -13.98 -0.62
CA TYR A 462 15.24 -12.97 -0.85
C TYR A 462 14.59 -11.65 -1.28
N ALA A 463 15.27 -10.54 -1.02
CA ALA A 463 14.90 -9.23 -1.54
C ALA A 463 15.96 -8.77 -2.54
N MET A 464 15.54 -8.45 -3.77
CA MET A 464 16.35 -7.77 -4.77
C MET A 464 15.99 -6.28 -4.74
N ARG A 465 16.92 -5.42 -4.34
CA ARG A 465 16.71 -3.98 -4.15
C ARG A 465 17.57 -3.16 -5.08
N SER A 466 16.97 -2.29 -5.89
CA SER A 466 17.73 -1.36 -6.74
C SER A 466 18.50 -0.34 -5.87
N LEU A 467 19.75 -0.06 -6.27
CA LEU A 467 20.53 1.02 -5.69
C LEU A 467 19.98 2.38 -6.12
N ARG A 468 19.26 2.44 -7.24
CA ARG A 468 18.54 3.62 -7.71
C ARG A 468 17.28 3.85 -6.89
N LYS A 469 17.19 4.99 -6.21
CA LYS A 469 16.01 5.38 -5.45
C LYS A 469 15.08 6.25 -6.31
N SER A 470 13.77 6.13 -6.08
CA SER A 470 12.74 6.88 -6.80
C SER A 470 12.12 7.95 -5.92
N ALA A 471 12.35 9.21 -6.27
CA ALA A 471 11.68 10.34 -5.63
C ALA A 471 10.16 10.30 -5.85
N LEU A 472 9.71 9.76 -6.97
CA LEU A 472 8.30 9.63 -7.29
C LEU A 472 7.60 8.60 -6.38
N LYS A 473 8.23 7.44 -6.13
CA LYS A 473 7.74 6.47 -5.14
C LYS A 473 7.67 7.10 -3.74
N PHE A 474 8.70 7.83 -3.33
CA PHE A 474 8.73 8.52 -2.04
C PHE A 474 7.61 9.56 -1.90
N LEU A 475 7.38 10.38 -2.92
CA LEU A 475 6.31 11.39 -2.92
C LEU A 475 4.93 10.75 -2.78
N LYS A 476 4.69 9.61 -3.42
CA LYS A 476 3.44 8.86 -3.30
C LYS A 476 3.04 8.57 -1.84
N PHE A 477 3.99 8.30 -0.98
CA PHE A 477 3.73 7.86 0.40
C PHE A 477 3.77 8.98 1.43
N LYS A 478 4.60 10.01 1.23
CA LYS A 478 4.85 11.02 2.26
C LYS A 478 3.88 12.20 2.24
N LEU A 479 3.17 12.41 1.13
CA LEU A 479 2.31 13.58 0.97
C LEU A 479 0.84 13.17 0.74
N PRO A 480 0.09 12.87 1.80
CA PRO A 480 -1.32 12.52 1.67
C PRO A 480 -2.12 13.68 1.05
N GLY A 481 -2.99 13.35 0.10
CA GLY A 481 -3.82 14.34 -0.61
C GLY A 481 -3.19 14.94 -1.86
N ILE A 482 -2.08 14.39 -2.34
CA ILE A 482 -1.49 14.72 -3.63
C ILE A 482 -2.00 13.72 -4.67
N SER A 483 -2.41 14.21 -5.83
CA SER A 483 -2.68 13.36 -7.01
C SER A 483 -1.34 12.87 -7.58
N TYR A 484 -1.23 11.58 -7.81
CA TYR A 484 0.03 10.94 -8.19
C TYR A 484 0.06 10.53 -9.65
N ASN A 485 -0.33 11.39 -10.53
CA ASN A 485 0.15 11.22 -11.88
C ASN A 485 1.67 11.42 -11.83
N THR A 486 2.43 10.35 -11.93
CA THR A 486 3.90 10.39 -11.90
C THR A 486 4.46 11.33 -12.97
N ALA A 487 3.72 11.49 -14.09
CA ALA A 487 4.06 12.44 -15.15
C ALA A 487 4.02 13.89 -14.67
N ASP A 488 3.15 14.25 -13.72
CA ASP A 488 3.03 15.63 -13.22
C ASP A 488 4.22 16.05 -12.33
N TYR A 489 4.92 15.08 -11.73
CA TYR A 489 6.08 15.33 -10.86
C TYR A 489 7.40 15.11 -11.56
N GLN A 490 7.40 14.41 -12.68
CA GLN A 490 8.59 14.15 -13.46
C GLN A 490 9.23 15.49 -13.88
N ASP A 491 10.55 15.61 -13.70
CA ASP A 491 11.32 16.82 -13.97
C ASP A 491 10.97 18.05 -13.13
N THR A 492 10.12 17.93 -12.12
CA THR A 492 9.82 19.05 -11.20
C THR A 492 10.98 19.34 -10.24
N TRP A 493 10.94 20.54 -9.65
CA TRP A 493 11.88 20.88 -8.58
C TRP A 493 11.74 19.96 -7.36
N ALA A 494 10.53 19.54 -7.02
CA ALA A 494 10.28 18.66 -5.88
C ALA A 494 10.90 17.28 -6.08
N GLU A 495 10.73 16.68 -7.24
CA GLU A 495 11.38 15.42 -7.59
C GLU A 495 12.91 15.54 -7.51
N LYS A 496 13.48 16.57 -8.16
CA LYS A 496 14.93 16.81 -8.17
C LYS A 496 15.49 17.04 -6.78
N ALA A 497 14.76 17.75 -5.90
CA ALA A 497 15.19 17.98 -4.52
C ALA A 497 15.20 16.69 -3.69
N ILE A 498 14.21 15.82 -3.85
CA ILE A 498 14.12 14.54 -3.15
C ILE A 498 15.13 13.54 -3.71
N SER A 499 15.29 13.45 -5.03
CA SER A 499 16.32 12.63 -5.65
C SER A 499 17.72 13.03 -5.17
N ASP A 500 17.97 14.34 -5.07
CA ASP A 500 19.23 14.84 -4.53
C ASP A 500 19.38 14.55 -3.01
N PHE A 501 18.28 14.56 -2.25
CA PHE A 501 18.30 14.18 -0.82
C PHE A 501 18.77 12.74 -0.62
N PHE A 502 18.41 11.80 -1.45
CA PHE A 502 18.88 10.42 -1.35
C PHE A 502 20.40 10.28 -1.43
N THR A 503 21.09 11.24 -2.04
CA THR A 503 22.56 11.24 -2.14
C THR A 503 23.25 11.57 -0.80
N THR A 504 22.53 11.82 0.28
CA THR A 504 23.07 11.91 1.64
C THR A 504 23.50 10.54 2.17
N ALA A 505 22.98 9.44 1.62
CA ALA A 505 23.39 8.08 1.93
C ALA A 505 24.46 7.61 0.91
N HIS A 506 25.48 6.88 1.39
CA HIS A 506 26.50 6.29 0.51
C HIS A 506 25.96 5.00 -0.12
N PRO A 507 25.86 4.91 -1.46
CA PRO A 507 25.10 3.83 -2.09
C PRO A 507 25.70 2.43 -1.92
N TYR A 508 26.97 2.30 -1.54
CA TYR A 508 27.66 1.00 -1.39
C TYR A 508 27.96 0.60 0.05
N MET A 509 27.71 1.46 1.05
CA MET A 509 28.06 1.17 2.46
C MET A 509 27.25 0.01 3.06
N GLN A 510 26.13 -0.37 2.49
CA GLN A 510 25.38 -1.56 2.92
C GLN A 510 26.27 -2.83 2.91
N LEU A 511 27.22 -2.93 1.99
CA LEU A 511 28.19 -4.04 1.91
C LEU A 511 29.12 -4.13 3.12
N VAL A 512 29.38 -3.00 3.78
CA VAL A 512 30.25 -2.89 4.96
C VAL A 512 29.48 -3.26 6.23
N ILE A 513 28.20 -2.98 6.29
CA ILE A 513 27.38 -3.09 7.50
C ILE A 513 27.23 -4.54 7.95
N ASP A 514 26.96 -5.48 7.06
CA ASP A 514 26.69 -6.88 7.44
C ASP A 514 27.90 -7.55 8.12
N PRO A 515 29.15 -7.45 7.63
CA PRO A 515 30.30 -7.97 8.34
C PRO A 515 30.53 -7.32 9.71
N LEU A 516 30.27 -6.02 9.83
CA LEU A 516 30.36 -5.31 11.11
C LEU A 516 29.28 -5.77 12.09
N ALA A 517 28.04 -5.94 11.61
CA ALA A 517 26.93 -6.46 12.40
C ALA A 517 27.18 -7.91 12.86
N ALA A 518 27.75 -8.74 11.99
CA ALA A 518 28.14 -10.11 12.32
C ALA A 518 29.18 -10.15 13.44
N SER A 519 30.19 -9.25 13.41
CA SER A 519 31.22 -9.16 14.46
C SER A 519 30.68 -8.68 15.80
N ALA A 520 29.59 -7.92 15.78
CA ALA A 520 28.86 -7.45 16.95
C ALA A 520 27.76 -8.44 17.41
N GLU A 521 27.67 -9.61 16.81
CA GLU A 521 26.63 -10.62 17.05
C GLU A 521 25.21 -10.06 16.87
N ILE A 522 25.00 -9.26 15.85
CA ILE A 522 23.70 -8.68 15.48
C ILE A 522 23.20 -9.37 14.21
N ASN A 523 21.91 -9.66 14.16
CA ASN A 523 21.27 -10.22 12.98
C ASN A 523 21.41 -9.29 11.76
N HIS A 524 21.67 -9.86 10.58
CA HIS A 524 21.97 -9.14 9.34
C HIS A 524 21.48 -9.94 8.11
N SER A 525 21.48 -9.32 6.94
CA SER A 525 20.84 -9.86 5.73
C SER A 525 21.78 -10.56 4.75
N ASP A 526 23.10 -10.56 4.96
CA ASP A 526 24.13 -11.06 4.01
C ASP A 526 23.98 -10.44 2.61
N THR A 527 24.00 -9.13 2.55
CA THR A 527 23.82 -8.35 1.33
C THR A 527 24.97 -8.53 0.35
N GLU A 528 24.65 -8.82 -0.91
CA GLU A 528 25.60 -8.91 -2.02
C GLU A 528 25.22 -7.98 -3.16
N LEU A 529 26.22 -7.42 -3.86
CA LEU A 529 26.03 -6.53 -5.01
C LEU A 529 26.09 -7.32 -6.31
N PHE A 530 25.10 -7.11 -7.19
CA PHE A 530 25.01 -7.74 -8.49
C PHE A 530 24.61 -6.74 -9.58
N TYR A 531 25.04 -7.01 -10.82
CA TYR A 531 24.43 -6.48 -12.02
C TYR A 531 23.41 -7.50 -12.53
N VAL A 532 22.15 -7.07 -12.66
CA VAL A 532 21.04 -7.94 -13.11
C VAL A 532 20.66 -7.51 -14.54
N PRO A 533 21.07 -8.25 -15.57
CA PRO A 533 20.67 -7.96 -16.94
C PRO A 533 19.20 -8.33 -17.18
N LYS A 534 18.63 -7.81 -18.27
CA LYS A 534 17.34 -8.32 -18.77
C LYS A 534 17.44 -9.81 -19.02
N GLN A 535 16.52 -10.60 -18.45
CA GLN A 535 16.58 -12.06 -18.44
C GLN A 535 15.20 -12.68 -18.24
N LYS A 536 15.08 -13.98 -18.60
CA LYS A 536 13.83 -14.71 -18.46
C LYS A 536 13.33 -14.75 -17.01
N GLY A 537 14.24 -14.90 -16.03
CA GLY A 537 13.89 -14.96 -14.61
C GLY A 537 13.24 -13.71 -14.02
N LEU A 538 13.30 -12.56 -14.73
CA LEU A 538 12.57 -11.34 -14.36
C LEU A 538 11.14 -11.28 -14.93
N GLU A 539 10.77 -12.19 -15.83
CA GLU A 539 9.43 -12.25 -16.43
C GLU A 539 8.92 -10.87 -16.90
N GLU A 540 7.74 -10.45 -16.47
CA GLU A 540 7.14 -9.15 -16.79
C GLU A 540 7.91 -7.95 -16.23
N TYR A 541 8.74 -8.15 -15.21
CA TYR A 541 9.49 -7.08 -14.55
C TYR A 541 10.76 -6.63 -15.32
N ASN A 542 11.04 -7.23 -16.50
CA ASN A 542 12.26 -6.96 -17.25
C ASN A 542 12.50 -5.50 -17.62
N GLU A 543 11.43 -4.75 -17.97
CA GLU A 543 11.57 -3.36 -18.39
C GLU A 543 11.90 -2.43 -17.21
N ASP A 544 11.39 -2.74 -16.02
CA ASP A 544 11.55 -1.91 -14.83
C ASP A 544 12.75 -2.32 -13.97
N PHE A 545 13.19 -3.59 -14.09
CA PHE A 545 14.21 -4.18 -13.23
C PHE A 545 15.40 -4.77 -13.98
N GLY A 546 15.47 -4.70 -15.31
CA GLY A 546 16.60 -5.20 -16.08
C GLY A 546 17.69 -4.16 -16.32
N ASP A 547 18.93 -4.62 -16.47
CA ASP A 547 20.12 -3.82 -16.82
C ASP A 547 20.57 -2.80 -15.76
N GLU A 548 20.38 -3.11 -14.47
CA GLU A 548 20.76 -2.24 -13.35
C GLU A 548 21.56 -2.98 -12.26
N LEU A 549 22.10 -2.17 -11.30
CA LEU A 549 22.75 -2.66 -10.09
C LEU A 549 21.74 -2.93 -8.98
N TYR A 550 21.86 -4.09 -8.35
CA TYR A 550 20.99 -4.52 -7.25
C TYR A 550 21.78 -5.06 -6.08
N TYR A 551 21.23 -4.83 -4.89
CA TYR A 551 21.50 -5.66 -3.74
C TYR A 551 20.55 -6.87 -3.76
N ILE A 552 21.09 -8.06 -3.56
CA ILE A 552 20.31 -9.26 -3.28
C ILE A 552 20.65 -9.68 -1.86
N GLU A 553 19.64 -9.73 -1.02
CA GLU A 553 19.76 -10.01 0.41
C GLU A 553 18.78 -11.08 0.86
N ARG A 554 19.14 -11.87 1.85
CA ARG A 554 18.21 -12.82 2.45
C ARG A 554 17.12 -12.11 3.20
N ARG A 555 15.88 -12.60 3.04
CA ARG A 555 14.73 -12.10 3.74
C ARG A 555 14.33 -13.09 4.84
N PRO A 556 14.07 -12.62 6.09
CA PRO A 556 13.57 -13.49 7.14
C PRO A 556 12.26 -14.18 6.73
N SER A 557 12.24 -15.52 6.84
CA SER A 557 11.08 -16.36 6.60
C SER A 557 11.24 -17.67 7.37
N GLU A 558 10.18 -18.43 7.55
CA GLU A 558 10.19 -19.70 8.28
C GLU A 558 11.21 -20.70 7.70
N GLU A 559 11.34 -20.74 6.37
CA GLU A 559 12.28 -21.63 5.67
C GLU A 559 13.73 -21.23 5.90
N GLN A 560 13.98 -20.06 6.46
CA GLN A 560 15.32 -19.55 6.81
C GLN A 560 15.61 -19.61 8.32
N ALA A 561 14.90 -20.39 9.10
CA ALA A 561 15.07 -20.49 10.54
C ALA A 561 16.52 -20.79 10.98
N ASN A 562 17.31 -21.48 10.16
CA ASN A 562 18.74 -21.79 10.42
C ASN A 562 19.71 -20.78 9.78
N TYR A 563 19.25 -19.61 9.43
CA TYR A 563 20.07 -18.58 8.84
C TYR A 563 21.08 -18.03 9.85
N LYS A 564 22.36 -17.95 9.48
CA LYS A 564 23.45 -17.61 10.40
C LYS A 564 23.36 -16.24 11.05
N GLY A 565 22.70 -15.29 10.42
CA GLY A 565 22.48 -13.98 10.96
C GLY A 565 21.49 -13.92 12.13
N TYR A 566 20.76 -14.99 12.35
CA TYR A 566 19.87 -15.09 13.51
C TYR A 566 20.61 -15.75 14.65
N ARG A 567 21.28 -14.97 15.58
CA ARG A 567 22.02 -15.45 16.46
C ARG A 567 21.75 -15.23 17.71
N ARG A 568 21.84 -15.20 18.34
CA ARG A 568 22.02 -15.81 19.43
C ARG A 568 21.45 -17.12 19.32
N SER A 569 21.92 -17.72 18.43
CA SER A 569 21.71 -19.06 18.14
C SER A 569 20.90 -19.70 19.19
N ILE A 570 19.73 -19.81 18.90
CA ILE A 570 18.76 -20.71 19.41
C ILE A 570 19.52 -22.01 19.66
N ASP A 571 19.85 -22.24 20.90
CA ASP A 571 20.35 -23.52 21.32
C ASP A 571 19.26 -24.53 20.96
N THR A 572 19.52 -25.34 19.94
CA THR A 572 18.58 -26.34 19.43
C THR A 572 18.12 -27.35 20.49
N ASN A 573 18.80 -27.38 21.64
CA ASN A 573 18.39 -28.20 22.77
C ASN A 573 17.37 -27.51 23.70
N SER A 574 17.17 -26.19 23.57
CA SER A 574 16.40 -25.42 24.51
C SER A 574 15.14 -24.75 23.95
N GLY A 575 14.88 -24.81 22.64
CA GLY A 575 13.67 -24.24 22.02
C GLY A 575 13.72 -24.15 20.52
N LYS A 576 12.68 -23.54 19.91
CA LYS A 576 12.51 -23.47 18.44
C LYS A 576 12.02 -22.09 18.02
N VAL A 577 12.36 -21.70 16.79
CA VAL A 577 11.69 -20.59 16.08
C VAL A 577 10.29 -21.02 15.69
N THR A 578 9.30 -20.18 16.01
CA THR A 578 7.89 -20.45 15.69
C THR A 578 7.35 -19.52 14.63
N ASP A 579 7.82 -18.25 14.58
CA ASP A 579 7.32 -17.28 13.61
C ASP A 579 8.29 -16.11 13.37
N TYR A 580 7.97 -15.25 12.40
CA TYR A 580 8.66 -14.00 12.07
C TYR A 580 7.68 -12.83 11.99
N GLU A 581 7.65 -12.03 13.02
CA GLU A 581 6.63 -11.01 13.21
C GLU A 581 7.05 -9.62 12.74
N SER A 582 6.05 -8.81 12.40
CA SER A 582 6.21 -7.36 12.29
C SER A 582 6.31 -6.74 13.69
N THR A 583 6.74 -5.48 13.78
CA THR A 583 6.74 -4.78 15.09
C THR A 583 5.32 -4.61 15.64
N THR A 584 4.34 -4.45 14.77
CA THR A 584 2.94 -4.30 15.19
C THR A 584 2.42 -5.61 15.80
N ASP A 585 2.61 -6.73 15.11
CA ASP A 585 2.12 -8.04 15.56
C ASP A 585 2.83 -8.46 16.86
N MET A 586 4.15 -8.24 16.93
CA MET A 586 4.94 -8.47 18.14
C MET A 586 4.40 -7.67 19.34
N LEU A 587 4.09 -6.37 19.14
CA LEU A 587 3.56 -5.52 20.20
C LEU A 587 2.14 -5.95 20.64
N GLU A 588 1.33 -6.43 19.72
CA GLU A 588 -0.01 -6.98 20.01
C GLU A 588 0.09 -8.28 20.81
N LYS A 589 0.98 -9.19 20.40
CA LYS A 589 1.22 -10.43 21.15
C LYS A 589 1.71 -10.16 22.58
N ILE A 590 2.66 -9.25 22.77
CA ILE A 590 3.15 -8.84 24.12
C ILE A 590 2.03 -8.21 24.94
N LYS A 591 1.14 -7.47 24.30
CA LYS A 591 0.00 -6.86 24.99
C LYS A 591 -1.05 -7.90 25.37
N SER A 592 -1.20 -8.97 24.61
CA SER A 592 -2.23 -9.99 24.84
C SER A 592 -1.90 -10.93 25.99
N ASP A 593 -0.62 -11.25 26.24
CA ASP A 593 -0.21 -12.26 27.21
C ASP A 593 1.21 -12.00 27.75
N GLU A 594 1.39 -12.15 29.05
CA GLU A 594 2.66 -11.98 29.77
C GLU A 594 3.70 -13.09 29.48
N SER A 595 3.32 -14.18 28.83
CA SER A 595 4.28 -15.21 28.38
C SER A 595 5.16 -14.73 27.20
N TYR A 596 4.80 -13.60 26.58
CA TYR A 596 5.61 -12.99 25.53
C TYR A 596 6.55 -11.94 26.09
N SER A 597 7.80 -12.01 25.70
CA SER A 597 8.86 -11.07 26.08
C SER A 597 9.70 -10.65 24.89
N VAL A 598 10.61 -9.69 25.09
CA VAL A 598 11.58 -9.24 24.07
C VAL A 598 13.00 -9.48 24.58
N ASP A 599 13.89 -9.94 23.72
CA ASP A 599 15.34 -9.89 23.98
C ASP A 599 15.82 -8.43 24.05
N GLU A 600 15.61 -7.80 25.19
CA GLU A 600 15.98 -6.39 25.42
C GLU A 600 17.48 -6.17 25.25
N ARG A 601 18.34 -7.12 25.67
CA ARG A 601 19.79 -6.98 25.51
C ARG A 601 20.22 -7.04 24.06
N GLY A 602 19.62 -7.93 23.26
CA GLY A 602 19.83 -7.99 21.82
C GLY A 602 19.36 -6.71 21.12
N LEU A 603 18.21 -6.17 21.53
CA LEU A 603 17.72 -4.90 21.02
C LEU A 603 18.62 -3.72 21.42
N ILE A 604 19.07 -3.63 22.68
CA ILE A 604 20.03 -2.63 23.13
C ILE A 604 21.30 -2.69 22.28
N ARG A 605 21.87 -3.88 22.05
CA ARG A 605 23.05 -4.07 21.21
C ARG A 605 22.83 -3.57 19.79
N ALA A 606 21.69 -3.91 19.18
CA ALA A 606 21.33 -3.45 17.84
C ALA A 606 21.18 -1.92 17.76
N ARG A 607 20.60 -1.29 18.79
CA ARG A 607 20.44 0.18 18.86
C ARG A 607 21.79 0.89 19.08
N ILE A 608 22.69 0.32 19.88
CA ILE A 608 24.05 0.83 20.03
C ILE A 608 24.82 0.76 18.71
N PHE A 609 24.65 -0.32 17.97
CA PHE A 609 25.25 -0.46 16.65
C PHE A 609 24.67 0.56 15.64
N ASP A 610 23.37 0.83 15.66
CA ASP A 610 22.76 1.87 14.82
C ASP A 610 23.35 3.26 15.14
N MET A 611 23.60 3.57 16.42
CA MET A 611 24.28 4.81 16.82
C MET A 611 25.74 4.84 16.35
N LEU A 612 26.45 3.71 16.41
CA LEU A 612 27.83 3.60 15.94
C LEU A 612 27.96 3.95 14.46
N ILE A 613 27.10 3.40 13.61
CA ILE A 613 27.10 3.63 12.17
C ILE A 613 26.32 4.89 11.74
N GLY A 614 25.71 5.61 12.70
CA GLY A 614 24.95 6.83 12.44
C GLY A 614 23.64 6.61 11.71
N ASP A 615 23.01 5.44 11.83
CA ASP A 615 21.71 5.16 11.19
C ASP A 615 20.58 5.90 11.95
N TRP A 616 20.15 7.01 11.37
CA TRP A 616 19.19 7.94 11.97
C TRP A 616 17.72 7.61 11.70
N ASP A 617 17.41 6.71 10.76
CA ASP A 617 16.03 6.45 10.32
C ASP A 617 15.45 5.14 10.87
N ARG A 618 15.86 4.74 12.06
CA ARG A 618 15.50 3.47 12.71
C ARG A 618 14.07 3.48 13.30
N HIS A 619 13.04 3.62 12.45
CA HIS A 619 11.64 3.56 12.86
C HIS A 619 11.12 2.11 12.98
N GLN A 620 9.93 1.94 13.58
CA GLN A 620 9.37 0.62 13.91
C GLN A 620 9.26 -0.35 12.73
N ASP A 621 9.00 0.12 11.49
CA ASP A 621 8.80 -0.75 10.32
C ASP A 621 10.12 -1.32 9.78
N GLN A 622 11.26 -0.84 10.27
CA GLN A 622 12.60 -1.35 9.91
C GLN A 622 13.06 -2.52 10.77
N TRP A 623 12.15 -3.13 11.50
CA TRP A 623 12.39 -4.31 12.29
C TRP A 623 11.54 -5.48 11.84
N ARG A 624 12.08 -6.68 12.00
CA ARG A 624 11.37 -7.94 12.11
C ARG A 624 11.77 -8.61 13.41
N TRP A 625 10.93 -9.51 13.86
CA TRP A 625 11.11 -10.16 15.15
C TRP A 625 11.00 -11.66 14.97
N VAL A 626 12.01 -12.41 15.39
CA VAL A 626 11.92 -13.87 15.46
C VAL A 626 11.20 -14.22 16.74
N GLU A 627 10.08 -14.89 16.63
CA GLU A 627 9.41 -15.48 17.77
C GLU A 627 10.11 -16.82 18.10
N TYR A 628 10.60 -16.90 19.30
CA TYR A 628 11.29 -18.07 19.83
C TYR A 628 10.50 -18.63 21.02
N GLU A 629 10.19 -19.94 20.99
CA GLU A 629 9.51 -20.64 22.07
C GLU A 629 10.47 -21.52 22.83
N SER A 630 10.59 -21.29 24.14
CA SER A 630 11.36 -22.11 25.05
C SER A 630 10.64 -23.44 25.36
N PRO A 631 11.34 -24.48 25.88
CA PRO A 631 10.68 -25.74 26.28
C PRO A 631 9.59 -25.58 27.34
N ASP A 632 9.65 -24.51 28.13
CA ASP A 632 8.69 -24.20 29.18
C ASP A 632 7.46 -23.43 28.67
N GLY A 633 7.42 -23.12 27.34
CA GLY A 633 6.33 -22.42 26.68
C GLY A 633 6.43 -20.89 26.73
N GLU A 634 7.48 -20.32 27.35
CA GLU A 634 7.77 -18.90 27.29
C GLU A 634 8.23 -18.49 25.90
N LYS A 635 7.79 -17.32 25.46
CA LYS A 635 8.05 -16.82 24.10
C LYS A 635 8.84 -15.52 24.15
N GLU A 636 9.92 -15.46 23.40
CA GLU A 636 10.81 -14.31 23.34
C GLU A 636 10.97 -13.84 21.89
N PHE A 637 10.81 -12.55 21.68
CA PHE A 637 11.04 -11.90 20.39
C PHE A 637 12.48 -11.40 20.28
N MET A 638 13.23 -11.91 19.30
CA MET A 638 14.57 -11.45 18.99
C MET A 638 14.56 -10.47 17.83
N PRO A 639 15.26 -9.32 17.94
CA PRO A 639 15.24 -8.30 16.90
C PRO A 639 16.04 -8.69 15.65
N ILE A 640 15.48 -8.42 14.48
CA ILE A 640 16.16 -8.47 13.18
C ILE A 640 16.12 -7.07 12.59
N PRO A 641 17.20 -6.29 12.71
CA PRO A 641 17.28 -4.99 12.05
C PRO A 641 17.34 -5.16 10.54
N ARG A 642 16.58 -4.35 9.82
CA ARG A 642 16.54 -4.30 8.36
C ARG A 642 16.83 -2.87 7.88
N ASP A 643 17.10 -2.72 6.59
CA ASP A 643 17.09 -1.45 5.90
C ASP A 643 18.01 -0.38 6.53
N ARG A 644 19.31 -0.70 6.64
CA ARG A 644 20.36 0.21 7.15
C ARG A 644 20.98 1.08 6.05
N ASP A 645 20.19 1.44 5.04
CA ASP A 645 20.64 2.20 3.88
C ASP A 645 20.89 3.70 4.17
N ASN A 646 20.53 4.18 5.35
CA ASN A 646 20.78 5.52 5.85
C ASN A 646 21.99 5.62 6.80
N ALA A 647 22.78 4.56 6.93
CA ALA A 647 24.03 4.58 7.70
C ALA A 647 25.11 5.45 7.04
N PHE A 648 26.04 5.94 7.86
CA PHE A 648 27.12 6.83 7.44
C PHE A 648 26.64 8.07 6.65
N PRO A 649 25.63 8.80 7.16
CA PRO A 649 25.00 9.89 6.43
C PRO A 649 25.91 11.11 6.26
N ARG A 650 25.69 11.88 5.18
CA ARG A 650 26.44 13.12 4.90
C ARG A 650 25.51 14.30 4.62
N PHE A 651 25.23 15.10 5.65
CA PHE A 651 24.40 16.31 5.62
C PHE A 651 25.26 17.58 5.74
N ASP A 652 26.30 17.71 4.92
CA ASP A 652 27.38 18.72 5.01
C ASP A 652 27.04 20.09 4.38
N GLY A 653 25.79 20.36 4.04
CA GLY A 653 25.35 21.62 3.45
C GLY A 653 25.19 22.78 4.45
N LYS A 654 25.59 24.00 4.05
CA LYS A 654 25.48 25.19 4.91
C LYS A 654 24.04 25.63 5.20
N ILE A 655 23.07 25.16 4.43
CA ILE A 655 21.63 25.42 4.68
C ILE A 655 21.02 24.44 5.70
N ILE A 656 21.64 23.30 5.99
CA ILE A 656 21.09 22.26 6.85
C ILE A 656 20.82 22.78 8.28
N PRO A 657 21.73 23.50 8.97
CA PRO A 657 21.46 24.04 10.30
C PRO A 657 20.26 25.01 10.32
N PHE A 658 20.07 25.77 9.23
CA PHE A 658 18.92 26.67 9.09
C PHE A 658 17.62 25.89 8.94
N ILE A 659 17.59 24.80 8.13
CA ILE A 659 16.42 23.92 8.01
C ILE A 659 16.10 23.27 9.37
N GLN A 660 17.09 22.79 10.09
CA GLN A 660 16.93 22.17 11.41
C GLN A 660 16.34 23.12 12.46
N TRP A 661 16.53 24.43 12.29
CA TRP A 661 15.93 25.41 13.17
C TRP A 661 14.42 25.54 12.96
N PHE A 662 13.93 25.48 11.70
CA PHE A 662 12.51 25.59 11.36
C PHE A 662 11.75 24.28 11.36
N VAL A 663 12.43 23.16 11.09
CA VAL A 663 11.82 21.84 10.94
C VAL A 663 12.36 20.91 12.04
N PRO A 664 11.66 20.77 13.18
CA PRO A 664 12.15 19.98 14.31
C PRO A 664 12.51 18.53 13.98
N ASN A 665 11.79 17.93 13.01
CA ASN A 665 12.02 16.54 12.59
C ASN A 665 13.29 16.36 11.74
N SER A 666 13.95 17.43 11.31
CA SER A 666 15.23 17.35 10.59
C SER A 666 16.46 17.42 11.51
N LYS A 667 16.26 17.48 12.82
CA LYS A 667 17.35 17.53 13.80
C LYS A 667 18.19 16.25 13.87
N ASN A 668 17.71 15.16 13.31
CA ASN A 668 18.44 13.90 13.13
C ASN A 668 19.34 13.89 11.87
N TRP A 669 19.37 14.97 11.08
CA TRP A 669 20.23 15.06 9.88
C TRP A 669 21.63 15.51 10.30
N GLU A 670 22.43 14.58 10.79
CA GLU A 670 23.80 14.80 11.18
C GLU A 670 24.76 14.21 10.12
N THR A 671 25.92 14.79 9.94
CA THR A 671 26.99 14.20 9.11
C THR A 671 27.74 13.19 9.96
N PHE A 672 28.00 12.01 9.41
CA PHE A 672 28.82 11.01 10.07
C PHE A 672 30.29 11.47 10.15
N ASP A 673 30.80 11.55 11.36
CA ASP A 673 32.17 11.89 11.70
C ASP A 673 32.64 11.13 12.95
N GLU A 674 33.72 11.58 13.59
CA GLU A 674 34.39 10.93 14.72
C GLU A 674 33.54 10.86 15.98
N GLU A 675 32.53 11.71 16.15
CA GLU A 675 31.71 11.82 17.34
C GLU A 675 30.23 11.69 17.06
N VAL A 676 29.44 11.33 18.06
CA VAL A 676 27.97 11.42 18.02
C VAL A 676 27.58 12.73 18.70
N ASP A 677 27.18 13.72 17.94
CA ASP A 677 26.86 15.05 18.45
C ASP A 677 25.72 15.06 19.47
N ASN A 678 24.65 14.32 19.19
CA ASN A 678 23.47 14.30 20.03
C ASN A 678 22.68 13.00 19.97
N VAL A 679 22.82 12.18 20.98
CA VAL A 679 22.16 10.86 21.10
C VAL A 679 20.62 10.95 21.00
N LYS A 680 20.02 12.05 21.49
CA LYS A 680 18.57 12.24 21.44
C LYS A 680 18.07 12.46 20.02
N TRP A 681 18.78 13.30 19.26
CA TRP A 681 18.35 13.65 17.90
C TRP A 681 18.67 12.54 16.93
N LEU A 682 19.83 11.91 17.02
CA LEU A 682 20.18 10.73 16.21
C LEU A 682 19.12 9.63 16.32
N ASN A 683 18.59 9.40 17.51
CA ASN A 683 17.60 8.36 17.77
C ASN A 683 16.13 8.82 17.67
N LEU A 684 15.85 9.99 17.08
CA LEU A 684 14.51 10.57 17.04
C LEU A 684 13.47 9.63 16.43
N SER A 685 13.80 8.95 15.34
CA SER A 685 12.90 8.04 14.60
C SER A 685 12.57 6.77 15.43
N GLY A 686 13.52 6.24 16.21
CA GLY A 686 13.36 5.03 17.02
C GLY A 686 12.84 5.27 18.43
N ASN A 687 12.94 6.49 18.94
CA ASN A 687 12.72 6.84 20.33
C ASN A 687 11.41 6.30 20.94
N ARG A 688 10.32 6.27 20.16
CA ARG A 688 9.02 5.78 20.64
C ARG A 688 9.10 4.27 20.93
N LEU A 689 9.66 3.49 20.02
CA LEU A 689 9.82 2.05 20.19
C LEU A 689 10.82 1.74 21.31
N ASP A 690 11.94 2.46 21.36
CA ASP A 690 12.96 2.29 22.38
C ASP A 690 12.40 2.53 23.79
N ARG A 691 11.64 3.60 24.02
CA ARG A 691 10.92 3.85 25.29
C ARG A 691 9.86 2.82 25.62
N THR A 692 9.38 2.19 24.60
CA THR A 692 8.36 1.14 24.70
C THR A 692 8.97 -0.16 25.20
N LEU A 693 10.16 -0.53 24.74
CA LEU A 693 10.75 -1.86 24.92
C LEU A 693 12.00 -1.88 25.78
N LEU A 694 12.70 -0.75 25.97
CA LEU A 694 14.04 -0.69 26.56
C LEU A 694 14.06 0.09 27.89
N THR A 695 13.24 -0.34 28.85
CA THR A 695 13.11 0.34 30.14
C THR A 695 13.53 -0.50 31.34
N SER A 696 13.82 -1.78 31.12
CA SER A 696 14.18 -2.70 32.22
C SER A 696 15.65 -2.59 32.64
N PHE A 697 16.51 -2.08 31.75
CA PHE A 697 17.96 -2.03 32.00
C PHE A 697 18.51 -0.60 32.17
N GLY A 698 19.33 -0.43 33.18
CA GLY A 698 20.03 0.84 33.45
C GLY A 698 21.27 1.04 32.54
N PRO A 699 21.91 2.24 32.63
CA PRO A 699 23.05 2.63 31.79
C PRO A 699 24.24 1.67 31.84
N GLN A 700 24.38 0.90 32.90
CA GLN A 700 25.48 -0.06 33.05
C GLN A 700 25.36 -1.20 32.03
N VAL A 701 24.18 -1.78 31.83
CA VAL A 701 23.95 -2.85 30.84
C VAL A 701 24.21 -2.33 29.43
N TRP A 702 23.80 -1.11 29.13
CA TRP A 702 24.08 -0.47 27.85
C TRP A 702 25.60 -0.34 27.60
N ALA A 703 26.38 0.01 28.62
CA ALA A 703 27.83 0.03 28.48
C ALA A 703 28.45 -1.36 28.30
N GLU A 704 27.90 -2.39 28.95
CA GLU A 704 28.34 -3.77 28.77
C GLU A 704 28.14 -4.23 27.33
N GLU A 705 26.97 -3.95 26.74
CA GLU A 705 26.68 -4.29 25.33
C GLU A 705 27.57 -3.47 24.37
N ALA A 706 27.86 -2.20 24.67
CA ALA A 706 28.81 -1.40 23.89
C ALA A 706 30.23 -1.97 23.93
N ASN A 707 30.70 -2.40 25.11
CA ASN A 707 31.99 -3.05 25.25
C ASN A 707 32.06 -4.39 24.50
N ALA A 708 30.93 -5.14 24.42
CA ALA A 708 30.87 -6.36 23.64
C ALA A 708 31.06 -6.07 22.15
N ILE A 709 30.41 -5.01 21.63
CA ILE A 709 30.63 -4.53 20.25
C ILE A 709 32.10 -4.15 20.03
N GLN A 710 32.69 -3.37 20.93
CA GLN A 710 34.13 -2.97 20.84
C GLN A 710 35.04 -4.20 20.74
N ASN A 711 34.81 -5.21 21.57
CA ASN A 711 35.63 -6.41 21.61
C ASN A 711 35.52 -7.28 20.37
N GLY A 712 34.32 -7.31 19.74
CA GLY A 712 34.08 -8.05 18.50
C GLY A 712 34.58 -7.34 17.25
N MET A 713 34.60 -6.01 17.27
CA MET A 713 34.91 -5.17 16.11
C MET A 713 36.35 -4.72 16.09
N THR A 714 37.27 -5.67 15.84
CA THR A 714 38.71 -5.38 15.75
C THR A 714 39.07 -4.60 14.47
N PRO A 715 40.25 -3.94 14.44
CA PRO A 715 40.72 -3.27 13.24
C PRO A 715 40.77 -4.15 12.00
N GLU A 716 41.12 -5.43 12.16
CA GLU A 716 41.14 -6.39 11.06
C GLU A 716 39.72 -6.71 10.53
N VAL A 717 38.71 -6.76 11.41
CA VAL A 717 37.31 -6.93 11.03
C VAL A 717 36.84 -5.71 10.26
N ILE A 718 37.15 -4.51 10.72
CA ILE A 718 36.78 -3.27 10.06
C ILE A 718 37.43 -3.20 8.69
N GLU A 719 38.72 -3.46 8.58
CA GLU A 719 39.44 -3.47 7.30
C GLU A 719 38.84 -4.48 6.32
N LYS A 720 38.57 -5.70 6.78
CA LYS A 720 37.92 -6.72 5.95
C LYS A 720 36.52 -6.31 5.48
N ALA A 721 35.76 -5.61 6.33
CA ALA A 721 34.44 -5.12 5.98
C ALA A 721 34.52 -4.05 4.87
N PHE A 722 35.41 -3.07 5.00
CA PHE A 722 35.58 -2.02 4.00
C PHE A 722 36.15 -2.53 2.68
N ASN A 723 36.95 -3.61 2.71
CA ASN A 723 37.44 -4.30 1.49
C ASN A 723 36.34 -4.96 0.66
N ARG A 724 35.07 -5.03 1.16
CA ARG A 724 33.91 -5.46 0.34
C ARG A 724 33.38 -4.37 -0.58
N LEU A 725 33.79 -3.13 -0.38
CA LEU A 725 33.41 -2.05 -1.30
C LEU A 725 34.00 -2.28 -2.69
N PRO A 726 33.29 -1.94 -3.78
CA PRO A 726 33.87 -1.89 -5.11
C PRO A 726 35.14 -1.04 -5.11
N VAL A 727 36.17 -1.50 -5.83
CA VAL A 727 37.49 -0.82 -5.86
C VAL A 727 37.41 0.66 -6.25
N ALA A 728 36.50 0.99 -7.16
CA ALA A 728 36.27 2.36 -7.63
C ALA A 728 35.78 3.34 -6.56
N VAL A 729 35.29 2.85 -5.42
CA VAL A 729 34.79 3.66 -4.30
C VAL A 729 35.59 3.46 -3.01
N GLN A 730 36.71 2.74 -3.08
CA GLN A 730 37.72 2.66 -2.02
C GLN A 730 38.67 3.86 -2.15
N ASP A 731 38.34 4.95 -1.51
CA ASP A 731 39.03 6.23 -1.63
C ASP A 731 39.10 7.01 -0.32
N GLU A 732 39.56 8.25 -0.36
CA GLU A 732 39.70 9.11 0.81
C GLU A 732 38.40 9.25 1.62
N THR A 733 37.23 9.17 1.00
CA THR A 733 35.94 9.23 1.71
C THR A 733 35.68 7.94 2.47
N SER A 734 35.91 6.78 1.86
CA SER A 734 35.76 5.49 2.55
C SER A 734 36.78 5.35 3.68
N GLU A 735 38.01 5.84 3.50
CA GLU A 735 39.00 5.90 4.59
C GLU A 735 38.55 6.82 5.74
N PHE A 736 38.05 8.03 5.42
CA PHE A 736 37.51 8.93 6.44
C PHE A 736 36.38 8.28 7.24
N ILE A 737 35.46 7.60 6.56
CA ILE A 737 34.35 6.87 7.24
C ILE A 737 34.91 5.77 8.13
N LYS A 738 35.90 5.02 7.67
CA LYS A 738 36.56 3.96 8.42
C LYS A 738 37.27 4.49 9.68
N GLU A 739 38.03 5.57 9.54
CA GLU A 739 38.71 6.23 10.65
C GLU A 739 37.71 6.79 11.66
N SER A 740 36.66 7.47 11.20
CA SER A 740 35.59 7.99 12.05
C SER A 740 34.85 6.87 12.81
N LEU A 741 34.60 5.73 12.15
CA LEU A 741 34.02 4.55 12.80
C LEU A 741 34.90 4.05 13.95
N ILE A 742 36.23 3.98 13.74
CA ILE A 742 37.18 3.57 14.80
C ILE A 742 37.15 4.54 15.99
N GLN A 743 37.07 5.86 15.73
CA GLN A 743 36.98 6.84 16.81
C GLN A 743 35.65 6.75 17.58
N ARG A 744 34.51 6.59 16.84
CA ARG A 744 33.21 6.36 17.48
C ARG A 744 33.18 5.10 18.31
N LEU A 745 33.86 4.05 17.86
CA LEU A 745 33.95 2.79 18.59
C LEU A 745 34.62 2.98 19.96
N ILE A 746 35.65 3.84 20.05
CA ILE A 746 36.34 4.17 21.34
C ILE A 746 35.38 4.83 22.32
N THR A 747 34.53 5.72 21.87
CA THR A 747 33.60 6.50 22.71
C THR A 747 32.25 5.79 22.93
N LEU A 748 31.99 4.67 22.25
CA LEU A 748 30.70 3.99 22.20
C LEU A 748 30.07 3.67 23.57
N PRO A 749 30.83 3.19 24.61
CA PRO A 749 30.25 2.92 25.92
C PRO A 749 29.70 4.19 26.61
N LYS A 750 30.33 5.35 26.35
CA LYS A 750 29.86 6.65 26.87
C LYS A 750 28.55 7.04 26.17
N VAL A 751 28.51 6.97 24.83
CA VAL A 751 27.33 7.27 24.01
C VAL A 751 26.15 6.39 24.42
N ALA A 752 26.39 5.10 24.62
CA ALA A 752 25.38 4.15 25.07
C ALA A 752 24.78 4.52 26.43
N LYS A 753 25.63 4.89 27.40
CA LYS A 753 25.17 5.37 28.72
C LYS A 753 24.32 6.64 28.61
N GLU A 754 24.77 7.62 27.85
CA GLU A 754 24.03 8.88 27.63
C GLU A 754 22.64 8.64 27.04
N TYR A 755 22.53 7.70 26.11
CA TYR A 755 21.23 7.36 25.54
C TYR A 755 20.34 6.61 26.55
N ALA A 756 20.85 5.67 27.29
CA ALA A 756 20.15 5.02 28.39
C ALA A 756 19.63 6.01 29.43
N GLU A 757 20.47 6.97 29.86
CA GLU A 757 20.08 8.05 30.79
C GLU A 757 18.97 8.93 30.18
N TYR A 758 19.00 9.17 28.88
CA TYR A 758 17.96 9.90 28.20
C TYR A 758 16.62 9.11 28.17
N LEU A 759 16.64 7.81 27.88
CA LEU A 759 15.46 6.96 27.89
C LEU A 759 14.85 6.87 29.29
N ASN A 760 15.68 6.62 30.30
CA ASN A 760 15.26 6.40 31.68
C ASN A 760 14.68 7.63 32.41
N LYS A 761 14.68 8.80 31.76
CA LYS A 761 13.92 9.98 32.26
C LYS A 761 12.40 9.75 32.27
N ILE A 762 11.91 8.82 31.47
CA ILE A 762 10.51 8.45 31.42
C ILE A 762 10.47 6.92 31.34
N VAL A 763 9.93 6.29 32.35
CA VAL A 763 9.70 4.84 32.37
C VAL A 763 8.24 4.58 32.00
N ALA A 764 8.03 3.77 30.98
CA ALA A 764 6.72 3.29 30.59
C ALA A 764 6.50 1.90 31.19
N ILE A 765 5.58 1.77 32.11
CA ILE A 765 5.14 0.47 32.64
C ILE A 765 3.92 0.05 31.84
N ARG A 766 3.91 -1.18 31.34
CA ARG A 766 2.80 -1.73 30.56
C ARG A 766 2.15 -2.87 31.28
N GLY A 767 0.85 -2.91 31.17
CA GLY A 767 0.07 -4.07 31.48
C GLY A 767 -0.32 -4.83 30.20
N THR A 768 -0.89 -5.99 30.40
CA THR A 768 -1.48 -6.82 29.35
C THR A 768 -2.99 -6.54 29.20
N GLU A 769 -3.69 -7.28 28.37
CA GLU A 769 -5.15 -7.25 28.30
C GLU A 769 -5.82 -8.02 29.44
N LYS A 770 -5.02 -8.69 30.29
CA LYS A 770 -5.44 -9.36 31.51
C LYS A 770 -5.42 -8.42 32.71
N ASP A 771 -5.90 -8.89 33.86
CA ASP A 771 -5.88 -8.13 35.11
C ASP A 771 -4.45 -8.04 35.68
N ASP A 772 -3.84 -6.86 35.59
CA ASP A 772 -2.50 -6.57 36.10
C ASP A 772 -2.51 -5.88 37.47
N ILE A 773 -1.56 -6.22 38.33
CA ILE A 773 -1.36 -5.57 39.61
C ILE A 773 -0.03 -4.83 39.60
N PHE A 774 -0.04 -3.49 39.62
CA PHE A 774 1.13 -2.66 39.73
C PHE A 774 1.42 -2.30 41.19
N THR A 775 2.59 -2.70 41.70
CA THR A 775 3.06 -2.32 43.03
C THR A 775 4.19 -1.31 42.92
N ILE A 776 3.97 -0.10 43.41
CA ILE A 776 4.99 0.94 43.46
C ILE A 776 5.56 0.99 44.86
N THR A 777 6.86 0.64 45.01
CA THR A 777 7.61 0.76 46.24
C THR A 777 8.55 1.96 46.17
N LYS A 778 8.67 2.71 47.27
CA LYS A 778 9.49 3.92 47.38
C LYS A 778 10.94 3.57 47.70
#